data_5301814860967c0bebf07f756d46b88a
#
_entry.id   5301814860967c0bebf07f756d46b88a
#
_cell.length_a   1.000
_cell.length_b   1.000
_cell.length_c   1.000
_cell.angle_alpha   90.00
_cell.angle_beta   90.00
_cell.angle_gamma   90.00
#
_symmetry.space_group_name_H-M   'P 1'
#
loop_
_entity.id
_entity.type
_entity.pdbx_description
1 polymer ?
#
loop_
_entity_poly.entity_id
_entity_poly.type
_entity_poly.pdbx_seq_one_letter_code
_entity_poly.pdbx_strand_id
1 'polypeptide(L)'
;MKNIVISFALLMVYFGQSQIQGTVKDFKGKPLPYVNIFIENTYKGTTSNEDGQYELNISKPSNYVIVFQFLGYKTLTKELKIDSLPHRLDVVMEQEIIDLKEVAIDSQENPANRIIRAAIAKRKFYLEKLDAFTADFYSKGIIRIFDAPEKFMGQEIGDFDGALNSTRTGILYLSETMSKIKYIKPSLFETVTASKISGNSNGISFNSAMDVDFNLYNNTVNINNDIISPIADYAFNYYDYNLEGEFYDNEGHLINKINIIPKRENDRVFSGSIFIVEDTWALYGIDIKVNGSQIQIPPADTIRIRQNLTFDETSNQWLLRAQTIDFQYSFLGFKGDGSFVANYTNYNLNPESFEPKNKNEVLVFEKNANKKDDSYWGDKRPVPLTKEESKDYIRRDSIETLRTSKTYLDSIDTKNNKFKITNVLTGYTFKDSYNKKSIRISGPIEGIQFNTVQGFNISLNGNFTKQYNDFKKFVSIIGGVNYSIETNRLRGSLASRYRFNALNDAVLIAQFGVKTEEFNRSNPISSLHNSISSLLFERNFMKLYDKKFAEIGYGMEVFNGLRFSTNMAYENRKVLFNTTDHTIRPIDGLSYTSNNPLDPSSMGSAPFANHNLLRFDLDIAIRFGEKYMSYPDLKYSFSNSDYPKLYFNYTKGFNSSISAYNFDYLGARLQQEINLKTTGLLNYNILAGTFFDNKTVSFVDYKHFNGNLTHVNTKGNYLSSFKNLGYYDYSTSNDYFEYHIEHDFKGYILGKIPLINKLNYNLIVGLHGIAAESQTPYREFNIGLANLGWKKYRFLRIDYVRSYVNGQSDQALMFGLNF
;
A
#
# COMPACT_ATOMS: atom_id res chain seq x y z
N MET A 1 20.09 -55.21 -24.14
CA MET A 1 19.32 -54.31 -23.23
C MET A 1 19.68 -52.82 -23.32
N LYS A 2 20.93 -52.41 -23.52
CA LYS A 2 21.30 -50.97 -23.67
C LYS A 2 20.67 -50.26 -24.87
N ASN A 3 20.53 -50.92 -25.99
CA ASN A 3 19.96 -50.32 -27.24
C ASN A 3 18.43 -50.22 -27.23
N ILE A 4 17.73 -51.00 -26.41
CA ILE A 4 16.26 -50.88 -26.23
C ILE A 4 15.91 -49.73 -25.31
N VAL A 5 16.74 -49.40 -24.30
CA VAL A 5 16.55 -48.26 -23.41
C VAL A 5 16.78 -46.93 -24.12
N ILE A 6 17.71 -46.86 -25.07
CA ILE A 6 17.97 -45.67 -25.89
C ILE A 6 16.81 -45.42 -26.90
N SER A 7 16.26 -46.48 -27.49
CA SER A 7 15.05 -46.34 -28.35
C SER A 7 13.81 -45.94 -27.56
N PHE A 8 13.65 -46.35 -26.30
CA PHE A 8 12.54 -45.94 -25.44
C PHE A 8 12.74 -44.50 -24.90
N ALA A 9 13.99 -44.08 -24.67
CA ALA A 9 14.30 -42.70 -24.29
C ALA A 9 14.11 -41.69 -25.44
N LEU A 10 14.30 -42.13 -26.70
CA LEU A 10 14.02 -41.30 -27.88
C LEU A 10 12.52 -41.27 -28.25
N LEU A 11 11.71 -42.20 -27.76
CA LEU A 11 10.26 -42.20 -27.94
C LEU A 11 9.54 -41.37 -26.87
N MET A 12 10.18 -40.99 -25.76
CA MET A 12 9.59 -40.14 -24.72
C MET A 12 9.71 -38.64 -25.00
N VAL A 13 10.35 -38.21 -26.09
CA VAL A 13 10.53 -36.78 -26.41
C VAL A 13 9.40 -36.25 -27.33
N TYR A 14 8.46 -37.08 -27.74
CA TYR A 14 7.30 -36.68 -28.56
C TYR A 14 5.99 -36.63 -27.74
N PHE A 15 5.95 -35.98 -26.59
CA PHE A 15 4.69 -35.41 -26.15
C PHE A 15 4.49 -34.14 -26.96
N GLY A 16 3.74 -34.24 -28.03
CA GLY A 16 3.48 -33.17 -28.96
C GLY A 16 2.82 -31.99 -28.25
N GLN A 17 3.48 -30.84 -28.28
CA GLN A 17 2.85 -29.59 -27.93
C GLN A 17 1.71 -29.33 -28.90
N SER A 18 0.47 -29.35 -28.38
CA SER A 18 -0.75 -29.08 -29.15
C SER A 18 -0.90 -27.58 -29.36
N GLN A 19 0.01 -26.96 -30.16
CA GLN A 19 0.11 -25.53 -30.25
C GLN A 19 0.22 -25.01 -31.68
N ILE A 20 -0.43 -23.85 -31.91
CA ILE A 20 -0.11 -22.97 -33.03
C ILE A 20 0.86 -21.91 -32.49
N GLN A 21 2.03 -21.80 -33.06
CA GLN A 21 3.06 -20.87 -32.63
C GLN A 21 3.58 -20.03 -33.81
N GLY A 22 4.04 -18.81 -33.52
CA GLY A 22 4.58 -17.96 -34.56
C GLY A 22 5.01 -16.60 -34.05
N THR A 23 5.26 -15.69 -34.99
CA THR A 23 5.60 -14.30 -34.72
C THR A 23 4.64 -13.36 -35.43
N VAL A 24 4.27 -12.28 -34.74
CA VAL A 24 3.49 -11.18 -35.32
C VAL A 24 4.43 -9.99 -35.51
N LYS A 25 4.43 -9.42 -36.73
CA LYS A 25 5.27 -8.26 -37.08
C LYS A 25 4.43 -7.23 -37.83
N ASP A 26 4.89 -6.00 -37.82
CA ASP A 26 4.38 -4.97 -38.75
C ASP A 26 4.96 -5.15 -40.17
N PHE A 27 4.45 -4.36 -41.10
CA PHE A 27 4.91 -4.38 -42.51
C PHE A 27 6.38 -3.95 -42.68
N LYS A 28 6.99 -3.31 -41.66
CA LYS A 28 8.43 -2.95 -41.63
C LYS A 28 9.29 -4.06 -41.00
N GLY A 29 8.64 -5.20 -40.60
CA GLY A 29 9.31 -6.33 -39.98
C GLY A 29 9.58 -6.15 -38.48
N LYS A 30 9.09 -5.09 -37.86
CA LYS A 30 9.20 -4.87 -36.41
C LYS A 30 8.25 -5.79 -35.64
N PRO A 31 8.69 -6.51 -34.60
CA PRO A 31 7.81 -7.30 -33.76
C PRO A 31 6.68 -6.46 -33.18
N LEU A 32 5.47 -7.00 -33.16
CA LEU A 32 4.30 -6.40 -32.55
C LEU A 32 4.03 -7.09 -31.20
N PRO A 33 4.32 -6.41 -30.07
CA PRO A 33 4.02 -6.93 -28.75
C PRO A 33 2.53 -6.80 -28.43
N TYR A 34 2.03 -7.77 -27.65
CA TYR A 34 0.70 -7.72 -27.05
C TYR A 34 -0.47 -7.71 -28.05
N VAL A 35 -0.27 -8.30 -29.22
CA VAL A 35 -1.35 -8.58 -30.17
C VAL A 35 -2.28 -9.62 -29.57
N ASN A 36 -3.56 -9.36 -29.53
CA ASN A 36 -4.58 -10.32 -29.11
C ASN A 36 -4.81 -11.35 -30.20
N ILE A 37 -4.69 -12.63 -29.89
CA ILE A 37 -4.77 -13.74 -30.86
C ILE A 37 -5.76 -14.75 -30.32
N PHE A 38 -6.85 -15.02 -31.05
CA PHE A 38 -7.88 -15.89 -30.55
C PHE A 38 -8.54 -16.68 -31.69
N ILE A 39 -9.22 -17.77 -31.31
CA ILE A 39 -10.04 -18.56 -32.23
C ILE A 39 -11.41 -17.89 -32.33
N GLU A 40 -11.80 -17.52 -33.54
CA GLU A 40 -13.09 -16.88 -33.83
C GLU A 40 -14.26 -17.64 -33.20
N ASN A 41 -15.25 -16.92 -32.71
CA ASN A 41 -16.44 -17.45 -32.04
C ASN A 41 -16.14 -18.34 -30.82
N THR A 42 -14.97 -18.15 -30.19
CA THR A 42 -14.60 -18.81 -28.95
C THR A 42 -13.97 -17.84 -27.96
N TYR A 43 -13.88 -18.26 -26.69
CA TYR A 43 -13.14 -17.53 -25.67
C TYR A 43 -11.68 -18.00 -25.50
N LYS A 44 -11.19 -18.86 -26.43
CA LYS A 44 -9.79 -19.33 -26.39
C LYS A 44 -8.89 -18.33 -27.10
N GLY A 45 -7.85 -17.92 -26.44
CA GLY A 45 -6.92 -16.95 -27.00
C GLY A 45 -5.60 -16.89 -26.24
N THR A 46 -4.70 -16.07 -26.76
CA THR A 46 -3.38 -15.76 -26.26
C THR A 46 -3.00 -14.33 -26.63
N THR A 47 -1.84 -13.87 -26.21
CA THR A 47 -1.27 -12.58 -26.58
C THR A 47 0.19 -12.75 -26.97
N SER A 48 0.68 -12.01 -27.98
CA SER A 48 2.09 -12.03 -28.30
C SER A 48 2.94 -11.40 -27.18
N ASN A 49 4.17 -11.92 -26.99
CA ASN A 49 5.13 -11.34 -26.06
C ASN A 49 5.83 -10.09 -26.63
N GLU A 50 6.79 -9.52 -25.91
CA GLU A 50 7.54 -8.32 -26.36
C GLU A 50 8.31 -8.52 -27.67
N ASP A 51 8.71 -9.75 -27.99
CA ASP A 51 9.35 -10.13 -29.23
C ASP A 51 8.36 -10.44 -30.37
N GLY A 52 7.05 -10.24 -30.14
CA GLY A 52 5.98 -10.58 -31.07
C GLY A 52 5.69 -12.08 -31.18
N GLN A 53 6.29 -12.92 -30.34
CA GLN A 53 6.09 -14.36 -30.37
C GLN A 53 4.80 -14.73 -29.64
N TYR A 54 4.10 -15.75 -30.15
CA TYR A 54 2.87 -16.23 -29.53
C TYR A 54 2.76 -17.76 -29.58
N GLU A 55 1.99 -18.30 -28.66
CA GLU A 55 1.62 -19.70 -28.58
C GLU A 55 0.13 -19.81 -28.25
N LEU A 56 -0.65 -20.43 -29.16
CA LEU A 56 -2.07 -20.63 -29.01
C LEU A 56 -2.36 -22.12 -28.80
N ASN A 57 -2.78 -22.47 -27.61
CA ASN A 57 -3.08 -23.87 -27.25
C ASN A 57 -4.40 -24.33 -27.89
N ILE A 58 -4.35 -25.38 -28.68
CA ILE A 58 -5.51 -26.05 -29.30
C ILE A 58 -5.58 -27.51 -28.92
N SER A 59 -6.79 -28.06 -28.89
CA SER A 59 -7.01 -29.40 -28.35
C SER A 59 -6.69 -30.54 -29.35
N LYS A 60 -6.81 -30.27 -30.64
CA LYS A 60 -6.66 -31.29 -31.71
C LYS A 60 -6.48 -30.63 -33.08
N PRO A 61 -5.88 -31.32 -34.07
CA PRO A 61 -5.92 -30.87 -35.44
C PRO A 61 -7.37 -30.72 -35.95
N SER A 62 -7.63 -29.60 -36.62
CA SER A 62 -8.96 -29.27 -37.19
C SER A 62 -8.82 -28.00 -38.07
N ASN A 63 -9.96 -27.59 -38.65
CA ASN A 63 -10.06 -26.26 -39.25
C ASN A 63 -10.27 -25.21 -38.16
N TYR A 64 -9.46 -24.15 -38.18
CA TYR A 64 -9.56 -23.03 -37.27
C TYR A 64 -9.58 -21.71 -38.02
N VAL A 65 -10.36 -20.78 -37.56
CA VAL A 65 -10.29 -19.37 -37.93
C VAL A 65 -9.60 -18.62 -36.80
N ILE A 66 -8.40 -18.07 -37.08
CA ILE A 66 -7.61 -17.36 -36.07
C ILE A 66 -7.63 -15.87 -36.38
N VAL A 67 -8.00 -15.10 -35.40
CA VAL A 67 -8.08 -13.64 -35.46
C VAL A 67 -6.90 -13.03 -34.73
N PHE A 68 -6.24 -12.06 -35.39
CA PHE A 68 -5.17 -11.22 -34.84
C PHE A 68 -5.68 -9.79 -34.74
N GLN A 69 -5.81 -9.27 -33.55
CA GLN A 69 -6.36 -7.94 -33.27
C GLN A 69 -5.38 -7.11 -32.45
N PHE A 70 -5.10 -5.89 -32.93
CA PHE A 70 -4.25 -4.94 -32.23
C PHE A 70 -4.67 -3.51 -32.56
N LEU A 71 -4.77 -2.66 -31.57
CA LEU A 71 -5.20 -1.27 -31.75
C LEU A 71 -4.28 -0.51 -32.73
N GLY A 72 -4.89 0.10 -33.74
CA GLY A 72 -4.18 0.84 -34.79
C GLY A 72 -3.66 -0.04 -35.95
N TYR A 73 -4.03 -1.31 -35.98
CA TYR A 73 -3.74 -2.24 -37.05
C TYR A 73 -5.03 -2.90 -37.55
N LYS A 74 -5.08 -3.22 -38.85
CA LYS A 74 -6.19 -3.98 -39.40
C LYS A 74 -6.28 -5.35 -38.75
N THR A 75 -7.44 -5.70 -38.26
CA THR A 75 -7.70 -7.04 -37.76
C THR A 75 -7.48 -8.06 -38.87
N LEU A 76 -6.68 -9.07 -38.64
CA LEU A 76 -6.33 -10.08 -39.61
C LEU A 76 -6.95 -11.42 -39.22
N THR A 77 -7.77 -11.96 -40.10
CA THR A 77 -8.37 -13.28 -39.94
C THR A 77 -7.68 -14.29 -40.86
N LYS A 78 -7.31 -15.46 -40.33
CA LYS A 78 -6.67 -16.55 -41.08
C LYS A 78 -7.46 -17.85 -40.90
N GLU A 79 -7.97 -18.36 -41.99
CA GLU A 79 -8.53 -19.71 -42.03
C GLU A 79 -7.41 -20.72 -42.21
N LEU A 80 -7.31 -21.67 -41.32
CA LEU A 80 -6.24 -22.69 -41.31
C LEU A 80 -6.82 -24.10 -41.22
N LYS A 81 -6.37 -24.93 -42.12
CA LYS A 81 -6.53 -26.38 -41.98
C LYS A 81 -5.25 -26.92 -41.34
N ILE A 82 -5.38 -27.39 -40.10
CA ILE A 82 -4.25 -27.91 -39.34
C ILE A 82 -4.34 -29.43 -39.34
N ASP A 83 -3.38 -30.06 -39.99
CA ASP A 83 -3.30 -31.51 -40.10
C ASP A 83 -2.35 -32.13 -39.05
N SER A 84 -1.40 -31.35 -38.53
CA SER A 84 -0.44 -31.78 -37.49
C SER A 84 -0.04 -30.64 -36.55
N LEU A 85 0.39 -30.97 -35.32
CA LEU A 85 0.85 -30.06 -34.30
C LEU A 85 2.29 -30.44 -33.90
N PRO A 86 3.14 -29.44 -33.51
CA PRO A 86 2.88 -28.00 -33.52
C PRO A 86 2.77 -27.43 -34.95
N HIS A 87 1.96 -26.40 -35.11
CA HIS A 87 1.79 -25.67 -36.37
C HIS A 87 2.42 -24.29 -36.27
N ARG A 88 3.24 -23.88 -37.26
CA ARG A 88 3.86 -22.57 -37.30
C ARG A 88 3.12 -21.62 -38.24
N LEU A 89 2.77 -20.44 -37.72
CA LEU A 89 2.12 -19.38 -38.45
C LEU A 89 2.74 -18.01 -38.11
N ASP A 90 3.59 -17.51 -38.98
CA ASP A 90 4.14 -16.15 -38.88
C ASP A 90 3.20 -15.18 -39.60
N VAL A 91 2.95 -14.03 -39.01
CA VAL A 91 1.94 -13.08 -39.45
C VAL A 91 2.53 -11.67 -39.57
N VAL A 92 2.15 -10.96 -40.65
CA VAL A 92 2.42 -9.54 -40.81
C VAL A 92 1.09 -8.79 -40.77
N MET A 93 0.97 -7.83 -39.86
CA MET A 93 -0.20 -6.96 -39.74
C MET A 93 0.05 -5.61 -40.44
N GLU A 94 -0.96 -5.14 -41.15
CA GLU A 94 -0.96 -3.81 -41.76
C GLU A 94 -1.51 -2.79 -40.78
N GLN A 95 -0.96 -1.57 -40.82
CA GLN A 95 -1.54 -0.46 -40.08
C GLN A 95 -2.95 -0.15 -40.57
N GLU A 96 -3.85 0.21 -39.68
CA GLU A 96 -5.16 0.67 -40.00
C GLU A 96 -5.09 1.97 -40.78
N ILE A 97 -5.75 2.02 -41.93
CA ILE A 97 -5.92 3.25 -42.72
C ILE A 97 -7.05 4.02 -42.05
N ILE A 98 -6.70 5.07 -41.36
CA ILE A 98 -7.65 5.95 -40.70
C ILE A 98 -8.07 6.98 -41.76
N ASP A 99 -9.30 6.87 -42.24
CA ASP A 99 -9.84 7.84 -43.19
C ASP A 99 -10.07 9.17 -42.45
N LEU A 100 -9.26 10.15 -42.81
CA LEU A 100 -9.52 11.53 -42.48
C LEU A 100 -10.65 12.02 -43.40
N LYS A 101 -11.90 11.86 -43.02
CA LYS A 101 -12.97 12.61 -43.66
C LYS A 101 -12.61 14.08 -43.55
N GLU A 102 -12.44 14.77 -44.70
CA GLU A 102 -12.32 16.22 -44.72
C GLU A 102 -13.51 16.79 -43.95
N VAL A 103 -13.26 17.28 -42.76
CA VAL A 103 -14.29 17.92 -41.95
C VAL A 103 -14.65 19.17 -42.69
N ALA A 104 -15.70 19.08 -43.52
CA ALA A 104 -16.34 20.27 -44.01
C ALA A 104 -16.64 21.13 -42.82
N ILE A 105 -16.00 22.31 -42.76
CA ILE A 105 -16.20 23.28 -41.67
C ILE A 105 -17.59 23.87 -41.92
N ASP A 106 -18.60 23.07 -41.66
CA ASP A 106 -19.95 23.53 -41.49
C ASP A 106 -20.19 23.68 -39.97
N SER A 107 -20.57 24.83 -39.56
CA SER A 107 -20.44 25.56 -38.32
C SER A 107 -21.12 24.95 -37.09
N GLN A 108 -21.38 23.65 -36.97
CA GLN A 108 -22.31 23.26 -35.92
C GLN A 108 -21.71 22.53 -34.72
N GLU A 109 -20.84 21.57 -34.79
CA GLU A 109 -20.25 20.96 -33.58
C GLU A 109 -19.05 20.09 -33.95
N ASN A 110 -18.01 20.08 -33.05
CA ASN A 110 -16.92 19.13 -33.16
C ASN A 110 -17.47 17.70 -33.13
N PRO A 111 -17.29 16.88 -34.19
CA PRO A 111 -17.82 15.51 -34.26
C PRO A 111 -17.42 14.63 -33.06
N ALA A 112 -16.20 14.81 -32.55
CA ALA A 112 -15.74 14.09 -31.36
C ALA A 112 -16.65 14.36 -30.13
N ASN A 113 -17.14 15.61 -30.01
CA ASN A 113 -18.00 15.95 -28.87
C ASN A 113 -19.37 15.25 -28.93
N ARG A 114 -19.93 15.08 -30.14
CA ARG A 114 -21.17 14.31 -30.36
C ARG A 114 -20.98 12.86 -29.90
N ILE A 115 -19.92 12.22 -30.34
CA ILE A 115 -19.61 10.82 -30.02
C ILE A 115 -19.39 10.64 -28.52
N ILE A 116 -18.62 11.54 -27.90
CA ILE A 116 -18.35 11.48 -26.45
C ILE A 116 -19.64 11.68 -25.63
N ARG A 117 -20.53 12.64 -26.00
CA ARG A 117 -21.82 12.80 -25.32
C ARG A 117 -22.68 11.53 -25.42
N ALA A 118 -22.69 10.89 -26.58
CA ALA A 118 -23.43 9.64 -26.77
C ALA A 118 -22.82 8.50 -25.91
N ALA A 119 -21.49 8.39 -25.85
CA ALA A 119 -20.80 7.41 -24.99
C ALA A 119 -21.09 7.68 -23.49
N ILE A 120 -21.06 8.95 -23.05
CA ILE A 120 -21.44 9.33 -21.69
C ILE A 120 -22.88 8.92 -21.38
N ALA A 121 -23.81 9.17 -22.27
CA ALA A 121 -25.23 8.82 -22.11
C ALA A 121 -25.43 7.30 -21.99
N LYS A 122 -24.62 6.48 -22.70
CA LYS A 122 -24.68 5.01 -22.69
C LYS A 122 -23.84 4.37 -21.56
N ARG A 123 -23.00 5.14 -20.90
CA ARG A 123 -22.04 4.64 -19.91
C ARG A 123 -22.66 3.76 -18.82
N LYS A 124 -23.76 4.21 -18.20
CA LYS A 124 -24.46 3.43 -17.16
C LYS A 124 -25.01 2.11 -17.71
N PHE A 125 -25.53 2.11 -18.94
CA PHE A 125 -26.01 0.89 -19.58
C PHE A 125 -24.88 -0.15 -19.65
N TYR A 126 -23.67 0.22 -20.11
CA TYR A 126 -22.55 -0.72 -20.21
C TYR A 126 -22.00 -1.13 -18.84
N LEU A 127 -21.98 -0.21 -17.86
CA LEU A 127 -21.57 -0.51 -16.49
C LEU A 127 -22.53 -1.50 -15.81
N GLU A 128 -23.80 -1.47 -16.16
CA GLU A 128 -24.84 -2.27 -15.53
C GLU A 128 -25.20 -3.54 -16.30
N LYS A 129 -24.68 -3.72 -17.50
CA LYS A 129 -25.06 -4.78 -18.42
C LYS A 129 -24.65 -6.18 -17.97
N LEU A 130 -23.51 -6.30 -17.26
CA LEU A 130 -23.00 -7.57 -16.73
C LEU A 130 -23.27 -7.67 -15.23
N ASP A 131 -24.11 -8.62 -14.83
CA ASP A 131 -24.37 -8.91 -13.43
C ASP A 131 -23.39 -9.94 -12.85
N ALA A 132 -22.99 -10.93 -13.66
CA ALA A 132 -22.04 -11.95 -13.25
C ALA A 132 -21.33 -12.56 -14.46
N PHE A 133 -20.07 -12.96 -14.27
CA PHE A 133 -19.33 -13.80 -15.20
C PHE A 133 -18.22 -14.57 -14.47
N THR A 134 -17.72 -15.62 -15.10
CA THR A 134 -16.45 -16.24 -14.73
C THR A 134 -15.50 -16.20 -15.92
N ALA A 135 -14.19 -16.16 -15.66
CA ALA A 135 -13.16 -16.26 -16.68
C ALA A 135 -11.87 -16.84 -16.11
N ASP A 136 -11.02 -17.36 -16.98
CA ASP A 136 -9.63 -17.65 -16.64
C ASP A 136 -8.83 -16.37 -16.87
N PHE A 137 -7.95 -16.08 -15.91
CA PHE A 137 -7.08 -14.91 -15.91
C PHE A 137 -5.63 -15.33 -15.87
N TYR A 138 -4.83 -14.72 -16.73
CA TYR A 138 -3.38 -14.83 -16.68
C TYR A 138 -2.76 -13.45 -16.65
N SER A 139 -1.77 -13.25 -15.78
CA SER A 139 -0.99 -12.02 -15.74
C SER A 139 0.50 -12.31 -15.68
N LYS A 140 1.27 -11.54 -16.45
CA LYS A 140 2.74 -11.52 -16.41
C LYS A 140 3.19 -10.11 -16.12
N GLY A 141 4.06 -9.95 -15.10
CA GLY A 141 4.66 -8.68 -14.71
C GLY A 141 6.17 -8.73 -14.85
N ILE A 142 6.76 -7.68 -15.43
CA ILE A 142 8.20 -7.48 -15.50
C ILE A 142 8.55 -6.05 -15.09
N ILE A 143 9.61 -5.91 -14.29
CA ILE A 143 10.20 -4.60 -13.93
C ILE A 143 11.69 -4.69 -14.21
N ARG A 144 12.19 -3.78 -15.03
CA ARG A 144 13.59 -3.67 -15.41
C ARG A 144 14.23 -2.42 -14.82
N ILE A 145 15.50 -2.52 -14.55
CA ILE A 145 16.33 -1.38 -14.20
C ILE A 145 17.41 -1.19 -15.25
N PHE A 146 17.57 0.04 -15.72
CA PHE A 146 18.53 0.42 -16.75
C PHE A 146 19.73 1.17 -16.19
N ASP A 147 19.59 1.72 -14.98
CA ASP A 147 20.63 2.50 -14.33
C ASP A 147 20.42 2.43 -12.82
N ALA A 148 21.24 1.65 -12.14
CA ALA A 148 21.25 1.56 -10.70
C ALA A 148 22.52 2.23 -10.16
N PRO A 149 22.43 3.19 -9.24
CA PRO A 149 23.59 3.83 -8.67
C PRO A 149 24.46 2.82 -7.91
N GLU A 150 25.79 3.00 -7.92
CA GLU A 150 26.69 2.16 -7.13
C GLU A 150 26.53 2.37 -5.63
N LYS A 151 26.25 3.61 -5.24
CA LYS A 151 26.08 4.01 -3.84
C LYS A 151 24.81 4.84 -3.68
N PHE A 152 24.13 4.61 -2.57
CA PHE A 152 23.00 5.41 -2.13
C PHE A 152 23.24 5.89 -0.70
N MET A 153 23.20 7.19 -0.46
CA MET A 153 23.53 7.83 0.83
C MET A 153 24.87 7.35 1.42
N GLY A 154 25.87 7.13 0.56
CA GLY A 154 27.21 6.68 0.94
C GLY A 154 27.36 5.18 1.17
N GLN A 155 26.29 4.41 1.10
CA GLN A 155 26.30 2.94 1.23
C GLN A 155 26.32 2.29 -0.16
N GLU A 156 27.13 1.24 -0.33
CA GLU A 156 27.14 0.45 -1.54
C GLU A 156 25.83 -0.29 -1.72
N ILE A 157 25.26 -0.17 -2.94
CA ILE A 157 24.09 -0.91 -3.34
C ILE A 157 24.54 -2.23 -3.94
N GLY A 158 24.09 -3.32 -3.34
CA GLY A 158 24.34 -4.68 -3.83
C GLY A 158 23.78 -4.93 -5.22
N ASP A 159 23.71 -6.19 -5.62
CA ASP A 159 23.24 -6.64 -6.92
C ASP A 159 21.73 -7.01 -6.94
N PHE A 160 20.95 -6.60 -5.94
CA PHE A 160 19.53 -6.92 -5.78
C PHE A 160 19.25 -8.43 -5.94
N ASP A 161 19.91 -9.24 -5.15
CA ASP A 161 19.80 -10.71 -5.19
C ASP A 161 20.09 -11.33 -6.56
N GLY A 162 21.10 -10.78 -7.24
CA GLY A 162 21.51 -11.23 -8.55
C GLY A 162 20.68 -10.65 -9.69
N ALA A 163 19.78 -9.70 -9.43
CA ALA A 163 19.02 -9.05 -10.49
C ALA A 163 19.90 -8.21 -11.41
N LEU A 164 20.94 -7.56 -10.85
CA LEU A 164 21.82 -6.69 -11.62
C LEU A 164 23.01 -7.44 -12.23
N ASN A 165 23.35 -7.08 -13.46
CA ASN A 165 24.58 -7.47 -14.14
C ASN A 165 25.75 -6.49 -13.81
N SER A 166 26.90 -6.70 -14.44
CA SER A 166 28.09 -5.84 -14.27
C SER A 166 27.90 -4.38 -14.73
N THR A 167 26.96 -4.13 -15.61
CA THR A 167 26.58 -2.77 -16.06
C THR A 167 25.46 -2.15 -15.23
N ARG A 168 25.12 -2.75 -14.10
CA ARG A 168 24.09 -2.26 -13.19
C ARG A 168 22.69 -2.21 -13.79
N THR A 169 22.41 -3.09 -14.76
CA THR A 169 21.12 -3.26 -15.43
C THR A 169 20.58 -4.67 -15.19
N GLY A 170 19.27 -4.86 -15.34
CA GLY A 170 18.67 -6.18 -15.27
C GLY A 170 17.19 -6.20 -14.89
N ILE A 171 16.65 -7.39 -14.70
CA ILE A 171 15.26 -7.61 -14.31
C ILE A 171 15.17 -7.64 -12.78
N LEU A 172 14.50 -6.65 -12.19
CA LEU A 172 14.25 -6.60 -10.74
C LEU A 172 13.12 -7.53 -10.32
N TYR A 173 12.10 -7.61 -11.15
CA TYR A 173 10.91 -8.41 -10.90
C TYR A 173 10.42 -9.04 -12.19
N LEU A 174 10.18 -10.34 -12.14
CA LEU A 174 9.52 -11.10 -13.20
C LEU A 174 8.61 -12.11 -12.53
N SER A 175 7.34 -12.07 -12.86
CA SER A 175 6.36 -12.94 -12.23
C SER A 175 5.23 -13.29 -13.17
N GLU A 176 4.59 -14.41 -12.88
CA GLU A 176 3.42 -14.91 -13.59
C GLU A 176 2.37 -15.38 -12.59
N THR A 177 1.10 -15.15 -12.93
CA THR A 177 -0.04 -15.62 -12.14
C THR A 177 -1.09 -16.21 -13.08
N MET A 178 -1.64 -17.36 -12.72
CA MET A 178 -2.84 -17.92 -13.32
C MET A 178 -3.92 -18.01 -12.26
N SER A 179 -5.08 -17.50 -12.56
CA SER A 179 -6.20 -17.53 -11.64
C SER A 179 -7.53 -17.73 -12.34
N LYS A 180 -8.53 -18.10 -11.56
CA LYS A 180 -9.93 -18.09 -11.96
C LYS A 180 -10.58 -16.89 -11.32
N ILE A 181 -11.21 -16.08 -12.13
CA ILE A 181 -11.94 -14.92 -11.66
C ILE A 181 -13.44 -15.18 -11.73
N LYS A 182 -14.14 -14.55 -10.81
CA LYS A 182 -15.58 -14.53 -10.73
C LYS A 182 -16.05 -13.15 -10.36
N TYR A 183 -16.76 -12.53 -11.24
CA TYR A 183 -17.45 -11.27 -11.01
C TYR A 183 -18.90 -11.54 -10.61
N ILE A 184 -19.31 -10.92 -9.52
CA ILE A 184 -20.71 -10.82 -9.08
C ILE A 184 -20.86 -9.38 -8.63
N LYS A 185 -21.59 -8.61 -9.39
CA LYS A 185 -21.73 -7.17 -9.18
C LYS A 185 -22.01 -6.80 -7.72
N PRO A 186 -21.27 -5.87 -7.12
CA PRO A 186 -20.14 -5.11 -7.67
C PRO A 186 -18.75 -5.71 -7.36
N SER A 187 -18.64 -6.96 -6.99
CA SER A 187 -17.41 -7.56 -6.42
C SER A 187 -16.74 -8.54 -7.37
N LEU A 188 -15.42 -8.43 -7.47
CA LEU A 188 -14.55 -9.40 -8.14
C LEU A 188 -13.96 -10.35 -7.09
N PHE A 189 -13.99 -11.64 -7.38
CA PHE A 189 -13.38 -12.72 -6.59
C PHE A 189 -12.35 -13.42 -7.43
N GLU A 190 -11.20 -13.70 -6.87
CA GLU A 190 -10.09 -14.33 -7.58
C GLU A 190 -9.57 -15.54 -6.81
N THR A 191 -9.32 -16.64 -7.52
CA THR A 191 -8.67 -17.83 -6.98
C THR A 191 -7.39 -18.08 -7.78
N VAL A 192 -6.23 -17.83 -7.18
CA VAL A 192 -4.92 -18.05 -7.77
C VAL A 192 -4.59 -19.54 -7.74
N THR A 193 -4.47 -20.14 -8.92
CA THR A 193 -4.19 -21.57 -9.11
C THR A 193 -2.71 -21.86 -9.34
N ALA A 194 -1.98 -20.89 -9.91
CA ALA A 194 -0.55 -20.95 -10.09
C ALA A 194 0.08 -19.56 -10.00
N SER A 195 1.26 -19.49 -9.38
CA SER A 195 2.04 -18.25 -9.25
C SER A 195 3.53 -18.57 -9.28
N LYS A 196 4.32 -17.77 -10.00
CA LYS A 196 5.77 -17.91 -10.10
C LYS A 196 6.44 -16.55 -10.04
N ILE A 197 7.55 -16.44 -9.29
CA ILE A 197 8.41 -15.26 -9.27
C ILE A 197 9.84 -15.73 -9.53
N SER A 198 10.53 -15.05 -10.43
CA SER A 198 11.94 -15.34 -10.74
C SER A 198 12.82 -15.09 -9.51
N GLY A 199 13.60 -16.11 -9.12
CA GLY A 199 14.51 -16.05 -7.97
C GLY A 199 13.79 -16.01 -6.61
N ASN A 200 12.55 -16.50 -6.53
CA ASN A 200 11.84 -16.67 -5.27
C ASN A 200 10.82 -17.82 -5.35
N SER A 201 11.29 -19.03 -5.11
CA SER A 201 10.50 -20.27 -5.18
C SER A 201 9.38 -20.38 -4.14
N ASN A 202 9.45 -19.61 -3.07
CA ASN A 202 8.41 -19.52 -2.04
C ASN A 202 7.53 -18.27 -2.20
N GLY A 203 7.89 -17.39 -3.12
CA GLY A 203 7.16 -16.15 -3.39
C GLY A 203 5.82 -16.41 -4.07
N ILE A 204 4.92 -15.48 -3.88
CA ILE A 204 3.63 -15.40 -4.56
C ILE A 204 3.58 -14.05 -5.25
N SER A 205 3.30 -14.08 -6.56
CA SER A 205 3.14 -12.88 -7.36
C SER A 205 2.00 -12.01 -6.82
N PHE A 206 2.17 -10.71 -6.87
CA PHE A 206 1.12 -9.74 -6.55
C PHE A 206 0.30 -9.30 -7.77
N ASN A 207 0.46 -9.96 -8.92
CA ASN A 207 -0.29 -9.65 -10.14
C ASN A 207 -1.71 -10.23 -10.05
N SER A 208 -2.62 -9.52 -9.43
CA SER A 208 -4.02 -9.96 -9.32
C SER A 208 -4.92 -9.27 -10.35
N ALA A 209 -6.04 -9.88 -10.68
CA ALA A 209 -7.05 -9.28 -11.53
C ALA A 209 -7.65 -8.01 -10.90
N MET A 210 -7.68 -7.94 -9.57
CA MET A 210 -8.19 -6.78 -8.83
C MET A 210 -7.28 -5.54 -9.00
N ASP A 211 -5.96 -5.74 -9.13
CA ASP A 211 -4.98 -4.65 -9.27
C ASP A 211 -5.02 -4.01 -10.66
N VAL A 212 -5.66 -4.67 -11.63
CA VAL A 212 -5.75 -4.25 -13.03
C VAL A 212 -7.19 -4.01 -13.50
N ASP A 213 -8.14 -3.85 -12.59
CA ASP A 213 -9.55 -3.56 -12.90
C ASP A 213 -9.74 -2.06 -13.23
N PHE A 214 -9.40 -1.68 -14.45
CA PHE A 214 -9.53 -0.31 -14.96
C PHE A 214 -10.76 -0.16 -15.86
N ASN A 215 -11.90 0.15 -15.29
CA ASN A 215 -13.15 0.31 -16.02
C ASN A 215 -13.47 1.80 -16.26
N LEU A 216 -13.30 2.26 -17.52
CA LEU A 216 -13.57 3.65 -17.89
C LEU A 216 -15.07 4.01 -17.90
N TYR A 217 -15.97 3.05 -17.84
CA TYR A 217 -17.39 3.34 -17.63
C TYR A 217 -17.70 3.90 -16.23
N ASN A 218 -16.77 3.78 -15.27
CA ASN A 218 -16.83 4.51 -14.02
C ASN A 218 -16.50 6.00 -14.23
N ASN A 219 -16.97 6.89 -13.37
CA ASN A 219 -16.59 8.30 -13.41
C ASN A 219 -15.11 8.54 -13.14
N THR A 220 -14.51 7.65 -12.35
CA THR A 220 -13.09 7.70 -12.01
C THR A 220 -12.49 6.31 -12.06
N VAL A 221 -11.21 6.25 -12.41
CA VAL A 221 -10.36 5.05 -12.30
C VAL A 221 -9.33 5.30 -11.21
N ASN A 222 -9.20 4.38 -10.27
CA ASN A 222 -8.25 4.53 -9.18
C ASN A 222 -6.88 3.95 -9.55
N ILE A 223 -5.86 4.81 -9.56
CA ILE A 223 -4.44 4.45 -9.61
C ILE A 223 -3.74 5.31 -8.54
N ASN A 224 -3.67 4.83 -7.32
CA ASN A 224 -3.24 5.60 -6.13
C ASN A 224 -4.15 6.80 -5.79
N ASN A 225 -4.65 7.50 -6.79
CA ASN A 225 -5.67 8.54 -6.70
C ASN A 225 -6.74 8.31 -7.77
N ASP A 226 -7.92 8.89 -7.55
CA ASP A 226 -9.00 8.84 -8.52
C ASP A 226 -8.70 9.73 -9.74
N ILE A 227 -8.57 9.12 -10.91
CA ILE A 227 -8.34 9.78 -12.20
C ILE A 227 -9.67 9.86 -12.93
N ILE A 228 -9.97 11.00 -13.49
CA ILE A 228 -11.24 11.24 -14.19
C ILE A 228 -11.29 10.46 -15.50
N SER A 229 -12.34 9.67 -15.68
CA SER A 229 -12.57 8.97 -16.94
C SER A 229 -12.84 9.95 -18.06
N PRO A 230 -12.32 9.72 -19.28
CA PRO A 230 -12.62 10.58 -20.44
C PRO A 230 -14.08 10.49 -20.90
N ILE A 231 -14.85 9.57 -20.38
CA ILE A 231 -16.31 9.48 -20.60
C ILE A 231 -17.10 9.64 -19.28
N ALA A 232 -16.53 10.31 -18.25
CA ALA A 232 -17.24 10.65 -17.02
C ALA A 232 -18.39 11.62 -17.28
N ASP A 233 -19.41 11.64 -16.43
CA ASP A 233 -20.55 12.57 -16.54
C ASP A 233 -20.15 14.04 -16.66
N TYR A 234 -19.01 14.41 -16.10
CA TYR A 234 -18.42 15.75 -16.09
C TYR A 234 -17.11 15.85 -16.90
N ALA A 235 -16.86 14.92 -17.82
CA ALA A 235 -15.59 14.81 -18.57
C ALA A 235 -15.26 16.10 -19.35
N PHE A 236 -16.25 16.80 -19.92
CA PHE A 236 -16.06 18.04 -20.64
C PHE A 236 -15.49 19.20 -19.80
N ASN A 237 -15.50 19.12 -18.47
CA ASN A 237 -14.83 20.09 -17.62
C ASN A 237 -13.30 19.91 -17.57
N TYR A 238 -12.80 18.76 -18.01
CA TYR A 238 -11.43 18.34 -17.86
C TYR A 238 -10.73 18.00 -19.16
N TYR A 239 -11.49 17.66 -20.21
CA TYR A 239 -10.99 17.22 -21.51
C TYR A 239 -11.54 18.04 -22.66
N ASP A 240 -10.72 18.24 -23.68
CA ASP A 240 -11.08 18.52 -25.05
C ASP A 240 -10.87 17.24 -25.90
N TYR A 241 -11.60 17.11 -26.98
CA TYR A 241 -11.61 15.92 -27.81
C TYR A 241 -11.39 16.27 -29.27
N ASN A 242 -10.63 15.42 -29.97
CA ASN A 242 -10.40 15.53 -31.39
C ASN A 242 -10.62 14.18 -32.09
N LEU A 243 -11.49 14.13 -33.11
CA LEU A 243 -11.65 12.94 -33.94
C LEU A 243 -10.43 12.81 -34.86
N GLU A 244 -9.62 11.76 -34.64
CA GLU A 244 -8.45 11.48 -35.47
C GLU A 244 -8.82 10.75 -36.78
N GLY A 245 -10.00 10.11 -36.83
CA GLY A 245 -10.57 9.44 -37.95
C GLY A 245 -11.40 8.22 -37.60
N GLU A 246 -11.84 7.50 -38.62
CA GLU A 246 -12.76 6.39 -38.52
C GLU A 246 -12.22 5.19 -39.31
N PHE A 247 -12.59 3.98 -38.92
CA PHE A 247 -12.31 2.74 -39.64
C PHE A 247 -13.39 1.68 -39.35
N TYR A 248 -13.50 0.68 -40.21
CA TYR A 248 -14.37 -0.46 -40.00
C TYR A 248 -13.59 -1.65 -39.46
N ASP A 249 -14.10 -2.31 -38.43
CA ASP A 249 -13.58 -3.61 -38.00
C ASP A 249 -14.01 -4.71 -38.98
N ASN A 250 -13.56 -5.96 -38.75
CA ASN A 250 -13.88 -7.09 -39.64
C ASN A 250 -15.36 -7.51 -39.58
N GLU A 251 -16.06 -7.11 -38.51
CA GLU A 251 -17.49 -7.39 -38.30
C GLU A 251 -18.37 -6.28 -38.87
N GLY A 252 -17.77 -5.24 -39.47
CA GLY A 252 -18.46 -4.12 -40.09
C GLY A 252 -18.87 -3.02 -39.13
N HIS A 253 -18.40 -3.04 -37.88
CA HIS A 253 -18.63 -1.92 -36.96
C HIS A 253 -17.75 -0.72 -37.34
N LEU A 254 -18.34 0.46 -37.39
CA LEU A 254 -17.62 1.71 -37.58
C LEU A 254 -17.03 2.15 -36.24
N ILE A 255 -15.69 2.31 -36.20
CA ILE A 255 -14.93 2.66 -35.00
C ILE A 255 -14.38 4.07 -35.14
N ASN A 256 -14.72 4.92 -34.19
CA ASN A 256 -14.23 6.30 -34.10
C ASN A 256 -12.98 6.34 -33.20
N LYS A 257 -11.85 6.80 -33.73
CA LYS A 257 -10.64 7.06 -32.97
C LYS A 257 -10.63 8.51 -32.48
N ILE A 258 -10.68 8.70 -31.16
CA ILE A 258 -10.78 10.02 -30.54
C ILE A 258 -9.57 10.26 -29.65
N ASN A 259 -8.83 11.33 -29.95
CA ASN A 259 -7.76 11.83 -29.10
C ASN A 259 -8.35 12.63 -27.94
N ILE A 260 -7.93 12.29 -26.71
CA ILE A 260 -8.31 12.96 -25.49
C ILE A 260 -7.21 13.91 -25.03
N ILE A 261 -7.54 15.17 -24.85
CA ILE A 261 -6.59 16.25 -24.57
C ILE A 261 -6.96 16.85 -23.21
N PRO A 262 -6.09 16.75 -22.21
CA PRO A 262 -6.30 17.43 -20.93
C PRO A 262 -6.41 18.95 -21.09
N LYS A 263 -7.42 19.57 -20.48
CA LYS A 263 -7.53 21.04 -20.42
C LYS A 263 -6.48 21.66 -19.50
N ARG A 264 -6.02 20.91 -18.50
CA ARG A 264 -4.98 21.31 -17.55
C ARG A 264 -4.05 20.14 -17.29
N GLU A 265 -2.74 20.35 -17.44
CA GLU A 265 -1.73 19.28 -17.36
C GLU A 265 -1.62 18.59 -15.98
N ASN A 266 -1.89 19.32 -14.90
CA ASN A 266 -1.75 18.80 -13.54
C ASN A 266 -3.05 18.28 -12.94
N ASP A 267 -4.16 18.32 -13.66
CA ASP A 267 -5.38 17.65 -13.25
C ASP A 267 -5.17 16.12 -13.28
N ARG A 268 -5.92 15.40 -12.49
CA ARG A 268 -5.92 13.94 -12.49
C ARG A 268 -6.74 13.41 -13.67
N VAL A 269 -6.12 13.38 -14.82
CA VAL A 269 -6.72 13.08 -16.11
C VAL A 269 -5.80 12.23 -16.98
N PHE A 270 -6.37 11.49 -17.90
CA PHE A 270 -5.64 10.75 -18.92
C PHE A 270 -5.37 11.61 -20.16
N SER A 271 -4.39 11.22 -20.96
CA SER A 271 -4.19 11.68 -22.33
C SER A 271 -3.98 10.47 -23.24
N GLY A 272 -4.21 10.61 -24.54
CA GLY A 272 -4.06 9.52 -25.53
C GLY A 272 -5.32 9.33 -26.32
N SER A 273 -5.66 8.09 -26.72
CA SER A 273 -6.78 7.82 -27.62
C SER A 273 -7.75 6.83 -27.02
N ILE A 274 -9.03 7.05 -27.26
CA ILE A 274 -10.11 6.08 -27.00
C ILE A 274 -10.79 5.75 -28.33
N PHE A 275 -11.26 4.51 -28.43
CA PHE A 275 -11.91 3.97 -29.62
C PHE A 275 -13.35 3.66 -29.25
N ILE A 276 -14.30 4.28 -29.99
CA ILE A 276 -15.72 4.18 -29.69
C ILE A 276 -16.44 3.66 -30.93
N VAL A 277 -17.28 2.64 -30.73
CA VAL A 277 -18.14 2.06 -31.76
C VAL A 277 -19.25 3.03 -32.08
N GLU A 278 -19.46 3.37 -33.36
CA GLU A 278 -20.59 4.20 -33.78
C GLU A 278 -21.93 3.48 -33.48
N ASP A 279 -23.01 4.20 -33.35
CA ASP A 279 -24.36 3.74 -33.06
C ASP A 279 -24.55 3.10 -31.66
N THR A 280 -23.68 2.17 -31.25
CA THR A 280 -23.76 1.52 -29.95
C THR A 280 -23.11 2.35 -28.84
N TRP A 281 -22.12 3.18 -29.19
CA TRP A 281 -21.34 4.05 -28.31
C TRP A 281 -20.53 3.27 -27.22
N ALA A 282 -20.26 1.99 -27.52
CA ALA A 282 -19.44 1.13 -26.69
C ALA A 282 -17.95 1.48 -26.84
N LEU A 283 -17.16 1.20 -25.82
CA LEU A 283 -15.70 1.22 -25.94
C LEU A 283 -15.25 0.00 -26.73
N TYR A 284 -14.51 0.23 -27.80
CA TYR A 284 -13.79 -0.78 -28.58
C TYR A 284 -12.40 -1.04 -28.02
N GLY A 285 -11.76 0.00 -27.51
CA GLY A 285 -10.43 -0.09 -26.94
C GLY A 285 -9.94 1.25 -26.39
N ILE A 286 -8.82 1.21 -25.67
CA ILE A 286 -8.17 2.40 -25.14
C ILE A 286 -6.65 2.31 -25.28
N ASP A 287 -6.03 3.45 -25.49
CA ASP A 287 -4.59 3.65 -25.40
C ASP A 287 -4.34 5.00 -24.72
N ILE A 288 -4.27 4.98 -23.41
CA ILE A 288 -4.23 6.17 -22.57
C ILE A 288 -3.03 6.16 -21.64
N LYS A 289 -2.61 7.36 -21.23
CA LYS A 289 -1.49 7.54 -20.31
C LYS A 289 -1.80 8.60 -19.28
N VAL A 290 -1.13 8.48 -18.12
CA VAL A 290 -1.15 9.43 -17.01
C VAL A 290 0.27 9.61 -16.47
N ASN A 291 0.63 10.82 -16.04
CA ASN A 291 1.94 11.09 -15.44
C ASN A 291 1.93 10.83 -13.94
N GLY A 292 3.03 10.33 -13.39
CA GLY A 292 3.18 10.05 -11.97
C GLY A 292 2.96 11.27 -11.07
N SER A 293 3.26 12.48 -11.56
CA SER A 293 2.99 13.73 -10.84
C SER A 293 1.50 14.02 -10.66
N GLN A 294 0.65 13.65 -11.64
CA GLN A 294 -0.80 13.84 -11.59
C GLN A 294 -1.43 12.92 -10.53
N ILE A 295 -0.92 11.71 -10.39
CA ILE A 295 -1.41 10.70 -9.45
C ILE A 295 -0.62 10.66 -8.13
N GLN A 296 0.36 11.56 -7.97
CA GLN A 296 1.20 11.69 -6.78
C GLN A 296 1.95 10.39 -6.42
N ILE A 297 2.46 9.70 -7.42
CA ILE A 297 3.40 8.57 -7.27
C ILE A 297 4.81 9.07 -7.64
N PRO A 298 5.64 9.49 -6.67
CA PRO A 298 6.92 10.13 -6.96
C PRO A 298 7.88 9.31 -7.83
N PRO A 299 7.98 7.98 -7.69
CA PRO A 299 8.85 7.18 -8.56
C PRO A 299 8.39 7.11 -10.01
N ALA A 300 7.08 7.13 -10.28
CA ALA A 300 6.56 6.98 -11.63
C ALA A 300 6.81 8.23 -12.49
N ASP A 301 7.21 8.02 -13.74
CA ASP A 301 7.25 9.06 -14.77
C ASP A 301 5.94 9.06 -15.55
N THR A 302 5.61 7.94 -16.17
CA THR A 302 4.39 7.77 -16.97
C THR A 302 3.86 6.36 -16.75
N ILE A 303 2.53 6.23 -16.70
CA ILE A 303 1.81 4.95 -16.75
C ILE A 303 0.91 5.00 -17.99
N ARG A 304 1.03 4.01 -18.86
CA ARG A 304 0.22 3.82 -20.08
C ARG A 304 -0.64 2.57 -19.91
N ILE A 305 -1.91 2.69 -20.23
CA ILE A 305 -2.88 1.59 -20.16
C ILE A 305 -3.45 1.39 -21.55
N ARG A 306 -3.41 0.15 -22.04
CA ARG A 306 -4.06 -0.28 -23.27
C ARG A 306 -5.02 -1.41 -22.98
N GLN A 307 -6.23 -1.32 -23.50
CA GLN A 307 -7.23 -2.37 -23.43
C GLN A 307 -7.76 -2.68 -24.81
N ASN A 308 -7.89 -3.97 -25.12
CA ASN A 308 -8.51 -4.47 -26.33
C ASN A 308 -9.78 -5.23 -25.94
N LEU A 309 -10.93 -4.75 -26.45
CA LEU A 309 -12.20 -5.43 -26.27
C LEU A 309 -12.56 -6.12 -27.58
N THR A 310 -13.23 -7.26 -27.49
CA THR A 310 -13.75 -8.02 -28.62
C THR A 310 -15.25 -8.15 -28.47
N PHE A 311 -15.97 -7.97 -29.55
CA PHE A 311 -17.42 -8.17 -29.57
C PHE A 311 -17.75 -9.66 -29.44
N ASP A 312 -18.71 -9.99 -28.63
CA ASP A 312 -19.28 -11.32 -28.48
C ASP A 312 -20.72 -11.32 -29.00
N GLU A 313 -20.91 -11.89 -30.19
CA GLU A 313 -22.20 -11.92 -30.87
C GLU A 313 -23.27 -12.63 -30.02
N THR A 314 -22.87 -13.66 -29.26
CA THR A 314 -23.83 -14.50 -28.48
C THR A 314 -24.47 -13.69 -27.36
N SER A 315 -23.71 -12.85 -26.69
CA SER A 315 -24.17 -12.00 -25.57
C SER A 315 -24.46 -10.57 -26.00
N ASN A 316 -24.11 -10.21 -27.25
CA ASN A 316 -24.14 -8.83 -27.75
C ASN A 316 -23.40 -7.85 -26.83
N GLN A 317 -22.13 -8.21 -26.46
CA GLN A 317 -21.32 -7.44 -25.50
C GLN A 317 -19.86 -7.34 -25.96
N TRP A 318 -19.23 -6.23 -25.56
CA TRP A 318 -17.78 -6.04 -25.70
C TRP A 318 -17.08 -6.56 -24.45
N LEU A 319 -16.23 -7.57 -24.60
CA LEU A 319 -15.50 -8.24 -23.53
C LEU A 319 -14.03 -7.89 -23.57
N LEU A 320 -13.44 -7.58 -22.42
CA LEU A 320 -12.01 -7.33 -22.29
C LEU A 320 -11.22 -8.63 -22.51
N ARG A 321 -10.38 -8.67 -23.52
CA ARG A 321 -9.54 -9.85 -23.83
C ARG A 321 -8.12 -9.70 -23.32
N ALA A 322 -7.55 -8.53 -23.54
CA ALA A 322 -6.18 -8.25 -23.17
C ALA A 322 -6.03 -6.82 -22.65
N GLN A 323 -5.18 -6.68 -21.66
CA GLN A 323 -4.80 -5.38 -21.11
C GLN A 323 -3.30 -5.32 -20.89
N THR A 324 -2.71 -4.18 -21.17
CA THR A 324 -1.32 -3.91 -20.80
C THR A 324 -1.23 -2.64 -19.99
N ILE A 325 -0.32 -2.65 -19.02
CA ILE A 325 0.05 -1.49 -18.21
C ILE A 325 1.55 -1.34 -18.32
N ASP A 326 2.00 -0.35 -19.08
CA ASP A 326 3.41 -0.04 -19.22
C ASP A 326 3.73 1.20 -18.37
N PHE A 327 4.84 1.18 -17.66
CA PHE A 327 5.26 2.34 -16.88
C PHE A 327 6.76 2.56 -16.96
N GLN A 328 7.14 3.81 -16.83
CA GLN A 328 8.52 4.24 -16.68
C GLN A 328 8.70 4.85 -15.31
N TYR A 329 9.85 4.63 -14.70
CA TYR A 329 10.17 5.20 -13.40
C TYR A 329 11.59 5.75 -13.35
N SER A 330 11.72 6.83 -12.57
CA SER A 330 13.03 7.40 -12.23
C SER A 330 12.95 8.04 -10.85
N PHE A 331 13.76 7.56 -9.91
CA PHE A 331 13.77 8.08 -8.54
C PHE A 331 15.08 7.78 -7.83
N LEU A 332 15.67 8.79 -7.17
CA LEU A 332 16.90 8.65 -6.37
C LEU A 332 18.08 8.02 -7.13
N GLY A 333 18.18 8.27 -8.44
CA GLY A 333 19.22 7.70 -9.28
C GLY A 333 18.88 6.37 -9.93
N PHE A 334 17.80 5.72 -9.52
CA PHE A 334 17.30 4.51 -10.16
C PHE A 334 16.41 4.87 -11.35
N LYS A 335 16.61 4.21 -12.49
CA LYS A 335 15.80 4.39 -13.69
C LYS A 335 15.47 3.02 -14.30
N GLY A 336 14.25 2.90 -14.79
CA GLY A 336 13.79 1.67 -15.41
C GLY A 336 12.40 1.78 -16.00
N ASP A 337 11.91 0.64 -16.43
CA ASP A 337 10.53 0.47 -16.89
C ASP A 337 9.89 -0.78 -16.25
N GLY A 338 8.62 -0.93 -16.51
CA GLY A 338 7.90 -2.16 -16.21
C GLY A 338 6.70 -2.32 -17.12
N SER A 339 6.26 -3.54 -17.26
CA SER A 339 5.07 -3.90 -18.01
C SER A 339 4.30 -5.00 -17.27
N PHE A 340 2.99 -4.86 -17.22
CA PHE A 340 2.06 -5.89 -16.79
C PHE A 340 1.11 -6.20 -17.94
N VAL A 341 1.04 -7.49 -18.29
CA VAL A 341 0.12 -8.00 -19.31
C VAL A 341 -0.91 -8.87 -18.63
N ALA A 342 -2.17 -8.63 -18.90
CA ALA A 342 -3.29 -9.39 -18.39
C ALA A 342 -4.14 -9.93 -19.54
N ASN A 343 -4.44 -11.22 -19.52
CA ASN A 343 -5.27 -11.92 -20.48
C ASN A 343 -6.49 -12.54 -19.80
N TYR A 344 -7.63 -12.37 -20.42
CA TYR A 344 -8.91 -12.92 -19.98
C TYR A 344 -9.41 -13.90 -21.04
N THR A 345 -9.62 -15.15 -20.65
CA THR A 345 -10.06 -16.23 -21.55
C THR A 345 -11.16 -17.06 -20.91
N ASN A 346 -11.76 -17.96 -21.68
CA ASN A 346 -12.76 -18.92 -21.19
C ASN A 346 -13.92 -18.26 -20.42
N TYR A 347 -14.43 -17.14 -20.93
CA TYR A 347 -15.59 -16.48 -20.34
C TYR A 347 -16.80 -17.40 -20.28
N ASN A 348 -17.49 -17.36 -19.15
CA ASN A 348 -18.85 -17.86 -18.98
C ASN A 348 -19.71 -16.71 -18.42
N LEU A 349 -20.63 -16.22 -19.26
CA LEU A 349 -21.47 -15.05 -18.96
C LEU A 349 -22.77 -15.43 -18.24
N ASN A 350 -23.05 -16.71 -18.13
CA ASN A 350 -24.21 -17.24 -17.40
C ASN A 350 -23.75 -18.29 -16.38
N PRO A 351 -22.91 -17.92 -15.40
CA PRO A 351 -22.48 -18.86 -14.39
C PRO A 351 -23.69 -19.31 -13.57
N GLU A 352 -23.75 -20.61 -13.25
CA GLU A 352 -24.72 -21.09 -12.30
C GLU A 352 -24.70 -20.25 -11.02
N SER A 353 -25.87 -20.04 -10.40
CA SER A 353 -25.98 -19.21 -9.21
C SER A 353 -25.04 -19.71 -8.10
N PHE A 354 -24.01 -18.96 -7.87
CA PHE A 354 -23.02 -19.26 -6.86
C PHE A 354 -22.90 -18.07 -5.91
N GLU A 355 -23.30 -18.27 -4.69
CA GLU A 355 -22.92 -17.34 -3.63
C GLU A 355 -21.52 -17.70 -3.12
N PRO A 356 -20.58 -16.73 -3.06
CA PRO A 356 -19.29 -16.99 -2.45
C PRO A 356 -19.50 -17.40 -0.98
N LYS A 357 -18.81 -18.42 -0.53
CA LYS A 357 -18.89 -18.89 0.87
C LYS A 357 -18.63 -17.76 1.86
N ASN A 358 -17.81 -16.79 1.46
CA ASN A 358 -17.53 -15.60 2.24
C ASN A 358 -17.36 -14.41 1.29
N LYS A 359 -18.28 -13.44 1.35
CA LYS A 359 -18.27 -12.22 0.52
C LYS A 359 -17.09 -11.28 0.79
N ASN A 360 -16.37 -11.49 1.88
CA ASN A 360 -15.21 -10.67 2.25
C ASN A 360 -13.88 -11.30 1.83
N GLU A 361 -13.86 -12.57 1.45
CA GLU A 361 -12.68 -13.26 0.96
C GLU A 361 -12.56 -13.09 -0.56
N VAL A 362 -11.88 -12.01 -0.97
CA VAL A 362 -11.86 -11.58 -2.37
C VAL A 362 -10.73 -12.20 -3.19
N LEU A 363 -9.66 -12.65 -2.54
CA LEU A 363 -8.53 -13.29 -3.19
C LEU A 363 -8.07 -14.51 -2.39
N VAL A 364 -8.01 -15.67 -3.05
CA VAL A 364 -7.61 -16.95 -2.44
C VAL A 364 -6.44 -17.54 -3.21
N PHE A 365 -5.40 -17.94 -2.50
CA PHE A 365 -4.30 -18.71 -3.08
C PHE A 365 -4.49 -20.20 -2.77
N GLU A 366 -4.55 -21.01 -3.83
CA GLU A 366 -4.62 -22.45 -3.67
C GLU A 366 -3.36 -23.00 -2.98
N LYS A 367 -3.51 -24.10 -2.28
CA LYS A 367 -2.37 -24.83 -1.70
C LYS A 367 -1.41 -25.25 -2.81
N ASN A 368 -0.14 -24.91 -2.68
CA ASN A 368 0.90 -25.15 -3.67
C ASN A 368 0.75 -24.36 -4.99
N ALA A 369 0.00 -23.25 -5.02
CA ALA A 369 -0.05 -22.39 -6.20
C ALA A 369 1.35 -21.91 -6.64
N ASN A 370 2.26 -21.68 -5.71
CA ASN A 370 3.65 -21.28 -5.95
C ASN A 370 4.64 -22.45 -6.15
N LYS A 371 4.15 -23.68 -6.25
CA LYS A 371 5.00 -24.88 -6.39
C LYS A 371 4.76 -25.65 -7.69
N LYS A 372 4.21 -24.97 -8.69
CA LYS A 372 4.05 -25.54 -10.03
C LYS A 372 5.42 -25.63 -10.69
N ASP A 373 5.70 -26.77 -11.30
CA ASP A 373 6.97 -27.04 -12.00
C ASP A 373 7.03 -26.39 -13.39
N ASP A 374 8.21 -26.45 -14.01
CA ASP A 374 8.42 -25.86 -15.34
C ASP A 374 7.60 -26.57 -16.43
N SER A 375 7.29 -27.85 -16.26
CA SER A 375 6.41 -28.60 -17.19
C SER A 375 5.00 -28.02 -17.17
N TYR A 376 4.45 -27.78 -15.98
CA TYR A 376 3.15 -27.11 -15.84
C TYR A 376 3.11 -25.74 -16.55
N TRP A 377 4.15 -24.93 -16.33
CA TRP A 377 4.23 -23.60 -16.95
C TRP A 377 4.45 -23.69 -18.46
N GLY A 378 5.22 -24.67 -18.95
CA GLY A 378 5.40 -24.93 -20.38
C GLY A 378 4.10 -25.28 -21.09
N ASP A 379 3.23 -26.07 -20.43
CA ASP A 379 1.96 -26.52 -21.02
C ASP A 379 0.84 -25.51 -20.89
N LYS A 380 0.84 -24.68 -19.85
CA LYS A 380 -0.31 -23.83 -19.48
C LYS A 380 -0.11 -22.36 -19.74
N ARG A 381 1.15 -21.90 -19.87
CA ARG A 381 1.46 -20.47 -20.11
C ARG A 381 0.83 -20.00 -21.42
N PRO A 382 -0.06 -18.98 -21.38
CA PRO A 382 -0.65 -18.47 -22.61
C PRO A 382 0.32 -17.56 -23.39
N VAL A 383 1.14 -16.74 -22.70
CA VAL A 383 2.08 -15.81 -23.32
C VAL A 383 3.49 -16.35 -23.18
N PRO A 384 4.19 -16.71 -24.27
CA PRO A 384 5.53 -17.28 -24.20
C PRO A 384 6.52 -16.29 -23.58
N LEU A 385 7.53 -16.82 -22.89
CA LEU A 385 8.63 -16.02 -22.39
C LEU A 385 9.52 -15.53 -23.54
N THR A 386 10.03 -14.34 -23.41
CA THR A 386 11.15 -13.90 -24.24
C THR A 386 12.42 -14.65 -23.88
N LYS A 387 13.44 -14.56 -24.72
CA LYS A 387 14.76 -15.17 -24.42
C LYS A 387 15.39 -14.55 -23.15
N GLU A 388 15.16 -13.26 -22.92
CA GLU A 388 15.66 -12.55 -21.73
C GLU A 388 14.97 -13.09 -20.47
N GLU A 389 13.64 -13.17 -20.48
CA GLU A 389 12.84 -13.68 -19.35
C GLU A 389 13.18 -15.14 -18.99
N SER A 390 13.32 -16.00 -20.02
CA SER A 390 13.70 -17.41 -19.83
C SER A 390 15.08 -17.53 -19.20
N LYS A 391 16.05 -16.73 -19.65
CA LYS A 391 17.40 -16.71 -19.05
C LYS A 391 17.37 -16.17 -17.62
N ASP A 392 16.53 -15.20 -17.33
CA ASP A 392 16.41 -14.61 -15.99
C ASP A 392 15.85 -15.65 -14.99
N TYR A 393 14.81 -16.39 -15.34
CA TYR A 393 14.31 -17.49 -14.52
C TYR A 393 15.41 -18.49 -14.18
N ILE A 394 16.09 -19.05 -15.18
CA ILE A 394 17.14 -20.03 -14.98
C ILE A 394 18.27 -19.47 -14.10
N ARG A 395 18.72 -18.25 -14.38
CA ARG A 395 19.81 -17.60 -13.66
C ARG A 395 19.44 -17.34 -12.21
N ARG A 396 18.29 -16.70 -11.97
CA ARG A 396 17.88 -16.29 -10.63
C ARG A 396 17.43 -17.45 -9.77
N ASP A 397 16.79 -18.46 -10.31
CA ASP A 397 16.43 -19.69 -9.58
C ASP A 397 17.70 -20.44 -9.15
N SER A 398 18.76 -20.45 -10.00
CA SER A 398 20.07 -20.98 -9.63
C SER A 398 20.75 -20.18 -8.53
N ILE A 399 20.68 -18.85 -8.59
CA ILE A 399 21.21 -17.94 -7.56
C ILE A 399 20.42 -18.10 -6.26
N GLU A 400 19.11 -18.23 -6.30
CA GLU A 400 18.28 -18.48 -5.12
C GLU A 400 18.68 -19.79 -4.43
N THR A 401 18.81 -20.86 -5.21
CA THR A 401 19.23 -22.17 -4.69
C THR A 401 20.58 -22.08 -3.98
N LEU A 402 21.53 -21.34 -4.57
CA LEU A 402 22.84 -21.11 -3.95
C LEU A 402 22.69 -20.26 -2.68
N ARG A 403 22.01 -19.13 -2.75
CA ARG A 403 21.90 -18.13 -1.66
C ARG A 403 21.05 -18.59 -0.49
N THR A 404 20.12 -19.50 -0.71
CA THR A 404 19.34 -20.13 0.37
C THR A 404 20.04 -21.34 0.99
N SER A 405 21.11 -21.81 0.37
CA SER A 405 21.88 -22.93 0.90
C SER A 405 22.53 -22.59 2.25
N LYS A 406 22.58 -23.56 3.14
CA LYS A 406 23.18 -23.39 4.46
C LYS A 406 24.64 -22.91 4.36
N THR A 407 25.42 -23.51 3.47
CA THR A 407 26.85 -23.17 3.28
C THR A 407 27.03 -21.70 2.90
N TYR A 408 26.21 -21.18 1.97
CA TYR A 408 26.27 -19.78 1.56
C TYR A 408 25.86 -18.85 2.70
N LEU A 409 24.72 -19.13 3.35
CA LEU A 409 24.20 -18.33 4.45
C LEU A 409 25.19 -18.27 5.62
N ASP A 410 25.78 -19.42 6.01
CA ASP A 410 26.81 -19.50 7.05
C ASP A 410 28.05 -18.66 6.67
N SER A 411 28.43 -18.67 5.39
CA SER A 411 29.57 -17.87 4.90
C SER A 411 29.31 -16.37 5.01
N ILE A 412 28.13 -15.94 4.56
CA ILE A 412 27.72 -14.51 4.66
C ILE A 412 27.59 -14.10 6.12
N ASP A 413 26.97 -14.92 6.95
CA ASP A 413 26.82 -14.65 8.37
C ASP A 413 28.18 -14.57 9.06
N THR A 414 29.12 -15.46 8.75
CA THR A 414 30.51 -15.42 9.28
C THR A 414 31.20 -14.11 8.92
N LYS A 415 30.97 -13.57 7.72
CA LYS A 415 31.51 -12.29 7.28
C LYS A 415 30.87 -11.12 8.01
N ASN A 416 29.53 -11.11 8.08
CA ASN A 416 28.75 -9.98 8.61
C ASN A 416 28.75 -9.95 10.14
N ASN A 417 28.85 -11.10 10.81
CA ASN A 417 28.90 -11.22 12.26
C ASN A 417 30.28 -10.86 12.86
N LYS A 418 31.26 -10.49 12.04
CA LYS A 418 32.54 -10.03 12.57
C LYS A 418 32.34 -8.76 13.38
N PHE A 419 32.68 -8.83 14.67
CA PHE A 419 32.64 -7.68 15.56
C PHE A 419 33.73 -6.67 15.16
N LYS A 420 33.33 -5.40 15.01
CA LYS A 420 34.23 -4.26 14.74
C LYS A 420 34.27 -3.37 15.96
N ILE A 421 35.37 -2.71 16.23
CA ILE A 421 35.51 -1.80 17.37
C ILE A 421 34.43 -0.68 17.33
N THR A 422 34.05 -0.24 16.14
CA THR A 422 32.97 0.74 15.94
C THR A 422 31.62 0.25 16.46
N ASN A 423 31.41 -1.07 16.53
CA ASN A 423 30.16 -1.64 17.03
C ASN A 423 29.93 -1.35 18.52
N VAL A 424 30.98 -1.03 19.28
CA VAL A 424 30.84 -0.58 20.68
C VAL A 424 30.01 0.69 20.76
N LEU A 425 30.11 1.57 19.75
CA LEU A 425 29.38 2.84 19.71
C LEU A 425 28.09 2.76 18.89
N THR A 426 28.10 2.02 17.76
CA THR A 426 26.98 1.98 16.81
C THR A 426 26.05 0.78 17.00
N GLY A 427 26.39 -0.13 17.92
CA GLY A 427 25.64 -1.36 18.12
C GLY A 427 26.15 -2.51 17.25
N TYR A 428 25.64 -3.71 17.57
CA TYR A 428 26.04 -4.94 16.92
C TYR A 428 24.82 -5.80 16.59
N THR A 429 24.85 -6.44 15.41
CA THR A 429 23.80 -7.39 15.02
C THR A 429 24.45 -8.71 14.65
N PHE A 430 24.13 -9.76 15.39
CA PHE A 430 24.41 -11.14 15.05
C PHE A 430 23.24 -11.74 14.29
N LYS A 431 23.52 -12.44 13.19
CA LYS A 431 22.50 -13.16 12.39
C LYS A 431 22.90 -14.61 12.24
N ASP A 432 21.91 -15.49 12.32
CA ASP A 432 21.93 -16.88 11.89
C ASP A 432 20.81 -17.00 10.85
N SER A 433 21.16 -16.68 9.60
CA SER A 433 20.20 -16.53 8.51
C SER A 433 19.52 -17.85 8.17
N TYR A 434 20.26 -18.96 8.21
CA TYR A 434 19.70 -20.28 7.94
C TYR A 434 18.64 -20.68 8.96
N ASN A 435 18.90 -20.43 10.23
CA ASN A 435 17.95 -20.70 11.31
C ASN A 435 16.95 -19.56 11.54
N LYS A 436 17.00 -18.48 10.74
CA LYS A 436 16.12 -17.30 10.84
C LYS A 436 16.12 -16.69 12.26
N LYS A 437 17.31 -16.55 12.84
CA LYS A 437 17.54 -15.93 14.15
C LYS A 437 18.36 -14.67 14.00
N SER A 438 18.09 -13.68 14.85
CA SER A 438 18.92 -12.50 14.97
C SER A 438 18.97 -12.00 16.41
N ILE A 439 20.13 -11.45 16.78
CA ILE A 439 20.32 -10.71 18.03
C ILE A 439 20.90 -9.34 17.66
N ARG A 440 20.17 -8.29 17.98
CA ARG A 440 20.66 -6.92 17.82
C ARG A 440 20.87 -6.30 19.20
N ILE A 441 22.02 -5.66 19.39
CA ILE A 441 22.31 -4.83 20.55
C ILE A 441 22.53 -3.42 20.03
N SER A 442 21.74 -2.43 20.53
CA SER A 442 21.88 -1.03 20.14
C SER A 442 23.18 -0.44 20.67
N GLY A 443 23.72 0.54 19.95
CA GLY A 443 24.88 1.30 20.44
C GLY A 443 24.46 2.42 21.40
N PRO A 444 25.40 2.89 22.27
CA PRO A 444 25.16 4.02 23.15
C PRO A 444 24.71 5.29 22.42
N ILE A 445 25.25 5.54 21.23
CA ILE A 445 24.90 6.74 20.41
C ILE A 445 23.41 6.80 20.12
N GLU A 446 22.78 5.66 19.82
CA GLU A 446 21.34 5.58 19.56
C GLU A 446 20.51 5.85 20.82
N GLY A 447 21.10 5.64 22.01
CA GLY A 447 20.41 5.66 23.30
C GLY A 447 20.66 6.91 24.13
N ILE A 448 21.49 7.84 23.71
CA ILE A 448 21.75 9.09 24.45
C ILE A 448 20.54 9.99 24.33
N GLN A 449 20.02 10.42 25.50
CA GLN A 449 18.84 11.27 25.60
C GLN A 449 19.01 12.23 26.77
N PHE A 450 18.24 13.32 26.75
CA PHE A 450 18.18 14.27 27.84
C PHE A 450 16.72 14.61 28.19
N ASN A 451 16.45 14.64 29.48
CA ASN A 451 15.24 15.22 30.06
C ASN A 451 15.56 15.74 31.46
N THR A 452 14.75 16.66 31.97
CA THR A 452 15.01 17.33 33.27
C THR A 452 14.86 16.38 34.47
N VAL A 453 14.22 15.23 34.31
CA VAL A 453 13.95 14.27 35.37
C VAL A 453 15.08 13.26 35.54
N GLN A 454 15.74 12.86 34.49
CA GLN A 454 16.82 11.87 34.50
C GLN A 454 18.20 12.51 34.19
N GLY A 455 18.21 13.79 33.75
CA GLY A 455 19.41 14.41 33.18
C GLY A 455 19.80 13.70 31.87
N PHE A 456 21.08 13.67 31.58
CA PHE A 456 21.60 12.80 30.53
C PHE A 456 21.41 11.33 30.92
N ASN A 457 20.87 10.60 30.02
CA ASN A 457 20.66 9.16 30.23
C ASN A 457 21.01 8.37 28.95
N ILE A 458 21.45 7.14 29.18
CA ILE A 458 21.88 6.24 28.11
C ILE A 458 21.03 4.98 28.17
N SER A 459 20.40 4.65 27.07
CA SER A 459 19.63 3.41 26.88
C SER A 459 20.37 2.43 25.99
N LEU A 460 20.47 1.19 26.41
CA LEU A 460 20.96 0.09 25.60
C LEU A 460 19.87 -0.96 25.47
N ASN A 461 19.56 -1.36 24.23
CA ASN A 461 18.52 -2.33 23.94
C ASN A 461 19.11 -3.55 23.23
N GLY A 462 18.69 -4.73 23.69
CA GLY A 462 18.92 -6.00 23.02
C GLY A 462 17.60 -6.52 22.43
N ASN A 463 17.62 -6.98 21.20
CA ASN A 463 16.47 -7.61 20.57
C ASN A 463 16.88 -8.97 20.00
N PHE A 464 16.29 -10.03 20.52
CA PHE A 464 16.36 -11.37 19.95
C PHE A 464 15.10 -11.64 19.15
N THR A 465 15.24 -12.10 17.91
CA THR A 465 14.11 -12.52 17.07
C THR A 465 14.40 -13.91 16.49
N LYS A 466 13.42 -14.80 16.60
CA LYS A 466 13.38 -16.11 15.94
C LYS A 466 12.11 -16.19 15.13
N GLN A 467 12.26 -16.51 13.83
CA GLN A 467 11.13 -16.68 12.93
C GLN A 467 10.95 -18.16 12.58
N TYR A 468 9.69 -18.53 12.39
CA TYR A 468 9.26 -19.86 12.00
C TYR A 468 8.36 -19.76 10.78
N ASN A 469 8.32 -20.79 9.94
CA ASN A 469 7.38 -20.89 8.81
C ASN A 469 7.28 -19.61 7.99
N ASP A 470 8.41 -19.14 7.42
CA ASP A 470 8.49 -17.98 6.54
C ASP A 470 7.78 -16.73 7.11
N PHE A 471 8.14 -16.38 8.37
CA PHE A 471 7.63 -15.20 9.11
C PHE A 471 6.20 -15.30 9.65
N LYS A 472 5.49 -16.39 9.45
CA LYS A 472 4.10 -16.57 9.91
C LYS A 472 4.01 -16.74 11.43
N LYS A 473 5.03 -17.34 12.03
CA LYS A 473 5.19 -17.44 13.49
C LYS A 473 6.54 -16.84 13.88
N PHE A 474 6.58 -16.11 14.98
CA PHE A 474 7.83 -15.56 15.48
C PHE A 474 7.80 -15.37 16.99
N VAL A 475 8.99 -15.42 17.59
CA VAL A 475 9.26 -14.94 18.94
C VAL A 475 10.19 -13.74 18.82
N SER A 476 9.84 -12.66 19.50
CA SER A 476 10.71 -11.49 19.69
C SER A 476 10.86 -11.23 21.16
N ILE A 477 12.10 -11.10 21.66
CA ILE A 477 12.42 -10.77 23.03
C ILE A 477 13.25 -9.50 23.00
N ILE A 478 12.76 -8.45 23.64
CA ILE A 478 13.41 -7.14 23.71
C ILE A 478 13.78 -6.88 25.16
N GLY A 479 15.07 -6.79 25.46
CA GLY A 479 15.57 -6.35 26.75
C GLY A 479 16.16 -4.95 26.63
N GLY A 480 15.91 -4.08 27.59
CA GLY A 480 16.45 -2.74 27.64
C GLY A 480 17.00 -2.40 29.01
N VAL A 481 18.12 -1.67 29.05
CA VAL A 481 18.63 -1.03 30.26
C VAL A 481 18.78 0.45 30.00
N ASN A 482 18.43 1.28 30.99
CA ASN A 482 18.55 2.73 30.96
C ASN A 482 19.32 3.17 32.21
N TYR A 483 20.42 3.88 32.03
CA TYR A 483 21.17 4.48 33.10
C TYR A 483 21.07 6.00 33.06
N SER A 484 20.60 6.58 34.13
CA SER A 484 20.48 8.02 34.35
C SER A 484 21.73 8.51 35.12
N ILE A 485 22.45 9.46 34.54
CA ILE A 485 23.68 9.98 35.08
C ILE A 485 23.43 10.80 36.37
N GLU A 486 22.46 11.73 36.29
CA GLU A 486 22.19 12.66 37.41
C GLU A 486 21.62 11.93 38.66
N THR A 487 20.80 10.89 38.41
CA THR A 487 20.19 10.16 39.54
C THR A 487 20.97 8.93 39.95
N ASN A 488 22.04 8.60 39.23
CA ASN A 488 22.86 7.38 39.41
C ASN A 488 21.98 6.11 39.51
N ARG A 489 21.01 6.02 38.64
CA ARG A 489 20.01 4.94 38.72
C ARG A 489 19.94 4.11 37.43
N LEU A 490 20.07 2.82 37.62
CA LEU A 490 19.90 1.83 36.56
C LEU A 490 18.46 1.29 36.59
N ARG A 491 17.83 1.24 35.41
CA ARG A 491 16.51 0.65 35.16
C ARG A 491 16.66 -0.41 34.08
N GLY A 492 15.82 -1.43 34.11
CA GLY A 492 15.85 -2.48 33.11
C GLY A 492 14.48 -3.10 32.91
N SER A 493 14.18 -3.49 31.69
CA SER A 493 12.94 -4.18 31.35
C SER A 493 13.16 -5.27 30.29
N LEU A 494 12.29 -6.25 30.29
CA LEU A 494 12.24 -7.31 29.31
C LEU A 494 10.81 -7.43 28.78
N ALA A 495 10.67 -7.53 27.47
CA ALA A 495 9.40 -7.76 26.76
C ALA A 495 9.54 -8.96 25.83
N SER A 496 8.55 -9.84 25.80
CA SER A 496 8.46 -10.97 24.89
C SER A 496 7.15 -10.90 24.11
N ARG A 497 7.23 -11.14 22.82
CA ARG A 497 6.06 -11.24 21.94
C ARG A 497 6.15 -12.54 21.12
N TYR A 498 5.13 -13.37 21.22
CA TYR A 498 5.02 -14.61 20.49
C TYR A 498 3.76 -14.62 19.62
N ARG A 499 3.93 -14.52 18.30
CA ARG A 499 2.85 -14.76 17.34
C ARG A 499 2.87 -16.24 16.96
N PHE A 500 1.85 -16.98 17.36
CA PHE A 500 1.77 -18.42 17.15
C PHE A 500 0.74 -18.83 16.08
N ASN A 501 -0.12 -17.91 15.65
CA ASN A 501 -1.06 -18.15 14.55
C ASN A 501 -1.19 -16.89 13.69
N ALA A 502 -0.88 -17.02 12.39
CA ALA A 502 -0.92 -15.92 11.45
C ALA A 502 -2.26 -15.79 10.69
N LEU A 503 -3.15 -16.80 10.78
CA LEU A 503 -4.49 -16.73 10.17
C LEU A 503 -5.41 -15.78 10.93
N ASN A 504 -5.34 -15.82 12.26
CA ASN A 504 -6.13 -14.95 13.14
C ASN A 504 -5.27 -13.97 13.95
N ASP A 505 -3.99 -13.82 13.58
CA ASP A 505 -2.99 -12.96 14.24
C ASP A 505 -2.96 -13.12 15.76
N ALA A 506 -3.00 -14.38 16.25
CA ALA A 506 -2.98 -14.68 17.67
C ALA A 506 -1.59 -14.43 18.25
N VAL A 507 -1.52 -13.55 19.24
CA VAL A 507 -0.29 -13.05 19.86
C VAL A 507 -0.38 -13.14 21.38
N LEU A 508 0.69 -13.64 22.00
CA LEU A 508 0.94 -13.57 23.44
C LEU A 508 2.05 -12.56 23.69
N ILE A 509 1.86 -11.70 24.68
CA ILE A 509 2.83 -10.69 25.12
C ILE A 509 3.08 -10.91 26.60
N ALA A 510 4.35 -10.83 27.02
CA ALA A 510 4.74 -10.81 28.41
C ALA A 510 5.86 -9.79 28.59
N GLN A 511 5.73 -8.92 29.59
CA GLN A 511 6.76 -7.92 29.85
C GLN A 511 6.86 -7.62 31.35
N PHE A 512 8.07 -7.30 31.81
CA PHE A 512 8.33 -6.93 33.19
C PHE A 512 9.58 -6.07 33.30
N GLY A 513 9.71 -5.40 34.43
CA GLY A 513 10.91 -4.61 34.72
C GLY A 513 10.63 -3.33 35.47
N VAL A 514 11.60 -2.42 35.34
CA VAL A 514 11.54 -1.05 35.86
C VAL A 514 11.90 -0.10 34.74
N LYS A 515 11.04 0.89 34.46
CA LYS A 515 11.27 1.93 33.44
C LYS A 515 10.70 3.27 33.88
N THR A 516 11.17 4.35 33.29
CA THR A 516 10.45 5.62 33.27
C THR A 516 9.42 5.61 32.16
N GLU A 517 8.27 6.22 32.38
CA GLU A 517 7.19 6.31 31.42
C GLU A 517 6.56 7.71 31.45
N GLU A 518 6.09 8.21 30.32
CA GLU A 518 5.35 9.47 30.26
C GLU A 518 3.97 9.29 30.88
N PHE A 519 3.42 10.35 31.52
CA PHE A 519 2.04 10.32 31.98
C PHE A 519 1.07 10.05 30.83
N ASN A 520 1.27 10.71 29.69
CA ASN A 520 0.53 10.39 28.47
C ASN A 520 1.12 9.16 27.77
N ARG A 521 0.46 8.02 27.94
CA ARG A 521 0.91 6.71 27.40
C ARG A 521 1.02 6.66 25.88
N SER A 522 0.41 7.61 25.13
CA SER A 522 0.56 7.70 23.67
C SER A 522 1.89 8.32 23.23
N ASN A 523 2.73 8.78 24.19
CA ASN A 523 4.04 9.35 23.96
C ASN A 523 4.01 10.44 22.87
N PRO A 524 3.30 11.56 23.10
CA PRO A 524 3.06 12.60 22.09
C PRO A 524 4.36 13.28 21.64
N ILE A 525 5.37 13.31 22.48
CA ILE A 525 6.69 13.84 22.15
C ILE A 525 7.74 12.74 22.15
N SER A 526 8.61 12.70 21.16
CA SER A 526 9.73 11.75 21.16
C SER A 526 10.86 12.22 22.08
N SER A 527 11.62 11.28 22.63
CA SER A 527 12.78 11.61 23.46
C SER A 527 13.78 12.52 22.78
N LEU A 528 13.98 12.37 21.46
CA LEU A 528 14.86 13.24 20.67
C LEU A 528 14.30 14.67 20.60
N HIS A 529 13.01 14.83 20.27
CA HIS A 529 12.39 16.15 20.22
C HIS A 529 12.41 16.82 21.60
N ASN A 530 12.15 16.06 22.67
CA ASN A 530 12.25 16.59 24.03
C ASN A 530 13.69 16.98 24.39
N SER A 531 14.70 16.18 24.01
CA SER A 531 16.11 16.52 24.25
C SER A 531 16.49 17.83 23.56
N ILE A 532 16.07 18.01 22.30
CA ILE A 532 16.32 19.25 21.54
C ILE A 532 15.56 20.43 22.19
N SER A 533 14.28 20.24 22.52
CA SER A 533 13.44 21.27 23.15
C SER A 533 14.00 21.71 24.50
N SER A 534 14.49 20.75 25.30
CA SER A 534 15.08 21.06 26.60
C SER A 534 16.46 21.76 26.45
N LEU A 535 17.38 21.13 25.74
CA LEU A 535 18.76 21.62 25.70
C LEU A 535 18.96 22.94 24.92
N LEU A 536 18.17 23.16 23.87
CA LEU A 536 18.32 24.33 22.99
C LEU A 536 17.24 25.40 23.17
N PHE A 537 16.08 25.06 23.72
CA PHE A 537 14.95 25.96 23.85
C PHE A 537 14.40 26.09 25.28
N GLU A 538 15.07 25.45 26.26
CA GLU A 538 14.71 25.48 27.68
C GLU A 538 13.24 25.11 27.96
N ARG A 539 12.72 24.08 27.24
CA ARG A 539 11.35 23.61 27.34
C ARG A 539 11.29 22.11 27.59
N ASN A 540 10.90 21.69 28.78
CA ASN A 540 10.82 20.29 29.20
C ASN A 540 9.38 19.74 29.10
N PHE A 541 8.94 19.43 27.90
CA PHE A 541 7.57 18.96 27.64
C PHE A 541 7.31 17.54 28.17
N MET A 542 8.32 16.68 28.19
CA MET A 542 8.21 15.29 28.63
C MET A 542 8.14 15.23 30.16
N LYS A 543 7.02 14.70 30.68
CA LYS A 543 6.78 14.54 32.12
C LYS A 543 6.70 13.05 32.45
N LEU A 544 7.48 12.62 33.43
CA LEU A 544 7.82 11.20 33.64
C LEU A 544 7.48 10.73 35.06
N TYR A 545 7.13 9.47 35.16
CA TYR A 545 7.08 8.74 36.41
C TYR A 545 7.86 7.42 36.34
N ASP A 546 8.17 6.81 37.46
CA ASP A 546 8.86 5.54 37.51
C ASP A 546 7.85 4.39 37.71
N LYS A 547 7.98 3.35 36.90
CA LYS A 547 7.09 2.19 36.90
C LYS A 547 7.88 0.90 37.06
N LYS A 548 7.62 0.14 38.16
CA LYS A 548 7.99 -1.27 38.26
C LYS A 548 6.74 -2.09 37.89
N PHE A 549 6.88 -3.02 36.95
CA PHE A 549 5.71 -3.69 36.40
C PHE A 549 5.97 -5.16 36.02
N ALA A 550 4.88 -5.93 35.99
CA ALA A 550 4.80 -7.22 35.30
C ALA A 550 3.45 -7.28 34.57
N GLU A 551 3.46 -7.70 33.33
CA GLU A 551 2.33 -7.61 32.43
C GLU A 551 2.26 -8.83 31.53
N ILE A 552 1.04 -9.35 31.30
CA ILE A 552 0.75 -10.40 30.35
C ILE A 552 -0.45 -9.98 29.49
N GLY A 553 -0.32 -10.13 28.20
CA GLY A 553 -1.33 -9.76 27.24
C GLY A 553 -1.59 -10.83 26.19
N TYR A 554 -2.80 -10.90 25.71
CA TYR A 554 -3.24 -11.79 24.66
C TYR A 554 -4.14 -11.05 23.66
N GLY A 555 -3.96 -11.30 22.38
CA GLY A 555 -4.84 -10.71 21.34
C GLY A 555 -5.00 -11.64 20.15
N MET A 556 -6.17 -11.59 19.53
CA MET A 556 -6.46 -12.31 18.28
C MET A 556 -7.62 -11.68 17.52
N GLU A 557 -7.76 -12.01 16.27
CA GLU A 557 -8.96 -11.81 15.49
C GLU A 557 -9.90 -13.00 15.70
N VAL A 558 -11.09 -12.76 16.24
CA VAL A 558 -12.11 -13.80 16.54
C VAL A 558 -12.88 -14.16 15.28
N PHE A 559 -13.34 -13.15 14.56
CA PHE A 559 -14.01 -13.24 13.27
C PHE A 559 -13.41 -12.19 12.35
N ASN A 560 -13.62 -12.32 11.04
CA ASN A 560 -13.16 -11.33 10.11
C ASN A 560 -13.62 -9.92 10.49
N GLY A 561 -12.65 -9.03 10.74
CA GLY A 561 -12.91 -7.66 11.17
C GLY A 561 -13.23 -7.47 12.66
N LEU A 562 -13.35 -8.53 13.47
CA LEU A 562 -13.52 -8.43 14.93
C LEU A 562 -12.24 -8.90 15.65
N ARG A 563 -11.47 -7.96 16.15
CA ARG A 563 -10.28 -8.23 16.96
C ARG A 563 -10.51 -7.85 18.41
N PHE A 564 -10.07 -8.69 19.33
CA PHE A 564 -9.92 -8.32 20.73
C PHE A 564 -8.47 -8.44 21.18
N SER A 565 -8.09 -7.64 22.17
CA SER A 565 -6.88 -7.83 22.95
C SER A 565 -7.17 -7.55 24.42
N THR A 566 -6.53 -8.30 25.28
CA THR A 566 -6.61 -8.12 26.73
C THR A 566 -5.22 -8.08 27.34
N ASN A 567 -5.08 -7.33 28.39
CA ASN A 567 -3.84 -7.16 29.11
C ASN A 567 -4.10 -7.11 30.62
N MET A 568 -3.27 -7.81 31.39
CA MET A 568 -3.28 -7.76 32.87
C MET A 568 -1.89 -7.35 33.34
N ALA A 569 -1.83 -6.29 34.14
CA ALA A 569 -0.58 -5.76 34.66
C ALA A 569 -0.64 -5.56 36.18
N TYR A 570 0.48 -5.86 36.84
CA TYR A 570 0.80 -5.31 38.17
C TYR A 570 1.73 -4.13 37.96
N GLU A 571 1.42 -2.99 38.52
CA GLU A 571 2.22 -1.78 38.44
C GLU A 571 2.50 -1.21 39.86
N ASN A 572 3.77 -0.90 40.13
CA ASN A 572 4.16 -0.07 41.24
C ASN A 572 4.69 1.25 40.67
N ARG A 573 4.03 2.34 41.00
CA ARG A 573 4.24 3.67 40.42
C ARG A 573 4.83 4.63 41.45
N LYS A 574 5.87 5.34 41.05
CA LYS A 574 6.56 6.31 41.89
C LYS A 574 6.69 7.64 41.18
N VAL A 575 6.48 8.69 41.95
CA VAL A 575 6.72 10.07 41.44
C VAL A 575 8.20 10.29 41.19
N LEU A 576 8.47 11.14 40.22
CA LEU A 576 9.79 11.66 39.94
C LEU A 576 9.73 13.18 39.89
N PHE A 577 10.85 13.83 40.20
CA PHE A 577 11.03 15.28 40.19
C PHE A 577 12.14 15.64 39.22
N ASN A 578 12.20 16.90 38.80
CA ASN A 578 13.35 17.37 38.06
C ASN A 578 14.63 17.26 38.91
N THR A 579 15.69 16.75 38.32
CA THR A 579 16.99 16.56 39.00
C THR A 579 18.06 17.48 38.45
N THR A 580 17.80 18.16 37.35
CA THR A 580 18.72 19.06 36.69
C THR A 580 17.99 20.21 36.02
N ASP A 581 18.64 21.36 35.98
CA ASP A 581 18.29 22.56 35.22
C ASP A 581 19.23 22.81 34.03
N HIS A 582 20.10 21.83 33.72
CA HIS A 582 21.11 21.95 32.67
C HIS A 582 20.47 22.24 31.31
N THR A 583 20.99 23.31 30.66
CA THR A 583 20.66 23.65 29.27
C THR A 583 21.96 24.06 28.53
N ILE A 584 22.03 23.81 27.23
CA ILE A 584 23.16 24.24 26.39
C ILE A 584 22.99 25.71 26.05
N ARG A 585 21.76 26.19 25.88
CA ARG A 585 21.44 27.55 25.50
C ARG A 585 20.42 28.12 26.48
N PRO A 586 20.86 28.86 27.53
CA PRO A 586 19.95 29.58 28.40
C PRO A 586 19.19 30.66 27.62
N ILE A 587 17.91 30.81 27.92
CA ILE A 587 17.04 31.82 27.31
C ILE A 587 16.52 32.74 28.43
N ASP A 588 16.80 34.04 28.32
CA ASP A 588 16.40 35.01 29.35
C ASP A 588 14.88 34.98 29.59
N GLY A 589 14.51 34.87 30.85
CA GLY A 589 13.08 34.82 31.26
C GLY A 589 12.40 33.47 31.10
N LEU A 590 13.10 32.44 30.63
CA LEU A 590 12.61 31.06 30.62
C LEU A 590 13.28 30.25 31.74
N SER A 591 12.55 29.21 32.19
CA SER A 591 13.06 28.20 33.11
C SER A 591 12.24 26.92 32.89
N TYR A 592 12.80 25.80 33.28
CA TYR A 592 12.09 24.54 33.21
C TYR A 592 10.86 24.53 34.15
N THR A 593 9.80 23.92 33.68
CA THR A 593 8.61 23.70 34.51
C THR A 593 8.76 22.42 35.34
N SER A 594 8.05 22.35 36.46
CA SER A 594 7.97 21.16 37.30
C SER A 594 7.64 19.91 36.50
N ASN A 595 8.07 18.75 36.96
CA ASN A 595 7.64 17.45 36.43
C ASN A 595 6.16 17.16 36.77
N ASN A 596 5.53 17.97 37.59
CA ASN A 596 4.10 17.94 37.87
C ASN A 596 3.33 18.83 36.89
N PRO A 597 2.60 18.27 35.91
CA PRO A 597 1.83 19.07 34.98
C PRO A 597 0.65 19.83 35.59
N LEU A 598 0.17 19.40 36.78
CA LEU A 598 -0.91 20.08 37.49
C LEU A 598 -0.45 21.34 38.24
N ASP A 599 0.86 21.43 38.51
CA ASP A 599 1.45 22.60 39.20
C ASP A 599 2.86 22.86 38.59
N PRO A 600 2.92 23.44 37.38
CA PRO A 600 4.17 23.65 36.66
C PRO A 600 5.18 24.55 37.35
N SER A 601 4.72 25.39 38.30
CA SER A 601 5.54 26.33 39.04
C SER A 601 6.21 25.75 40.27
N SER A 602 5.66 24.67 40.83
CA SER A 602 6.15 24.07 42.09
C SER A 602 7.05 22.85 41.82
N MET A 603 8.36 23.01 41.95
CA MET A 603 9.31 21.92 41.63
C MET A 603 9.22 20.72 42.58
N GLY A 604 8.70 20.92 43.80
CA GLY A 604 8.53 19.89 44.83
C GLY A 604 7.16 19.26 44.90
N SER A 605 6.20 19.72 44.06
CA SER A 605 4.83 19.15 44.04
C SER A 605 4.75 17.88 43.18
N ALA A 606 3.87 16.96 43.57
CA ALA A 606 3.69 15.70 42.89
C ALA A 606 2.25 15.54 42.39
N PRO A 607 2.02 15.04 41.14
CA PRO A 607 0.67 14.91 40.58
C PRO A 607 -0.12 13.71 41.14
N PHE A 608 0.53 12.79 41.86
CA PHE A 608 -0.05 11.61 42.48
C PHE A 608 0.78 11.12 43.64
N ALA A 609 0.25 10.27 44.51
CA ALA A 609 1.00 9.59 45.57
C ALA A 609 1.55 8.25 45.07
N ASN A 610 2.71 7.83 45.59
CA ASN A 610 3.27 6.51 45.27
C ASN A 610 2.30 5.41 45.61
N HIS A 611 2.04 4.51 44.71
CA HIS A 611 1.08 3.42 44.90
C HIS A 611 1.40 2.23 44.01
N ASN A 612 0.76 1.11 44.31
CA ASN A 612 0.69 -0.03 43.42
C ASN A 612 -0.77 -0.32 43.06
N LEU A 613 -1.01 -0.99 41.94
CA LEU A 613 -2.33 -1.48 41.54
C LEU A 613 -2.21 -2.65 40.58
N LEU A 614 -3.32 -3.38 40.45
CA LEU A 614 -3.58 -4.27 39.34
C LEU A 614 -4.37 -3.50 38.26
N ARG A 615 -3.97 -3.65 37.01
CA ARG A 615 -4.64 -3.05 35.87
C ARG A 615 -5.06 -4.12 34.87
N PHE A 616 -6.30 -4.06 34.45
CA PHE A 616 -6.86 -4.87 33.38
C PHE A 616 -7.29 -3.96 32.23
N ASP A 617 -6.85 -4.26 31.00
CA ASP A 617 -7.28 -3.59 29.77
C ASP A 617 -7.95 -4.60 28.85
N LEU A 618 -9.06 -4.21 28.24
CA LEU A 618 -9.75 -4.93 27.17
C LEU A 618 -9.99 -3.97 26.01
N ASP A 619 -9.43 -4.31 24.85
CA ASP A 619 -9.60 -3.56 23.61
C ASP A 619 -10.38 -4.41 22.59
N ILE A 620 -11.39 -3.83 21.98
CA ILE A 620 -12.18 -4.45 20.92
C ILE A 620 -12.12 -3.53 19.70
N ALA A 621 -11.74 -4.07 18.55
CA ALA A 621 -11.76 -3.37 17.27
C ALA A 621 -12.72 -4.07 16.31
N ILE A 622 -13.65 -3.30 15.74
CA ILE A 622 -14.67 -3.77 14.80
C ILE A 622 -14.46 -3.04 13.46
N ARG A 623 -14.26 -3.80 12.39
CA ARG A 623 -14.05 -3.32 11.02
C ARG A 623 -15.08 -3.99 10.13
N PHE A 624 -16.14 -3.27 9.82
CA PHE A 624 -17.24 -3.79 9.02
C PHE A 624 -16.82 -4.02 7.58
N GLY A 625 -17.29 -5.12 6.97
CA GLY A 625 -17.05 -5.42 5.57
C GLY A 625 -15.57 -5.54 5.18
N GLU A 626 -14.68 -5.83 6.15
CA GLU A 626 -13.24 -5.92 5.90
C GLU A 626 -12.95 -7.04 4.89
N LYS A 627 -12.48 -6.64 3.70
CA LYS A 627 -12.05 -7.56 2.65
C LYS A 627 -10.66 -8.10 2.97
N TYR A 628 -10.41 -9.35 2.59
CA TYR A 628 -9.13 -9.98 2.83
C TYR A 628 -8.73 -10.97 1.74
N MET A 629 -7.43 -11.24 1.68
CA MET A 629 -6.86 -12.34 0.92
C MET A 629 -6.41 -13.47 1.84
N SER A 630 -6.55 -14.70 1.37
CA SER A 630 -6.16 -15.91 2.08
C SER A 630 -5.04 -16.63 1.35
N TYR A 631 -3.94 -16.83 2.08
CA TYR A 631 -2.94 -17.84 1.80
C TYR A 631 -3.26 -19.09 2.61
N PRO A 632 -2.68 -20.27 2.28
CA PRO A 632 -2.95 -21.50 3.03
C PRO A 632 -2.72 -21.42 4.55
N ASP A 633 -1.87 -20.50 4.99
CA ASP A 633 -1.45 -20.37 6.40
C ASP A 633 -1.25 -18.91 6.86
N LEU A 634 -1.76 -17.94 6.09
CA LEU A 634 -1.72 -16.51 6.38
C LEU A 634 -2.96 -15.84 5.83
N LYS A 635 -3.53 -14.91 6.59
CA LYS A 635 -4.59 -13.99 6.16
C LYS A 635 -4.02 -12.58 6.06
N TYR A 636 -4.40 -11.86 5.04
CA TYR A 636 -4.05 -10.46 4.84
C TYR A 636 -5.31 -9.63 4.63
N SER A 637 -5.60 -8.73 5.54
CA SER A 637 -6.77 -7.85 5.44
C SER A 637 -6.44 -6.60 4.62
N PHE A 638 -7.35 -6.23 3.72
CA PHE A 638 -7.27 -4.96 3.00
C PHE A 638 -7.86 -3.84 3.84
N SER A 639 -7.26 -2.66 3.78
CA SER A 639 -7.89 -1.48 4.37
C SER A 639 -9.17 -1.15 3.61
N ASN A 640 -10.31 -1.28 4.25
CA ASN A 640 -11.60 -0.90 3.69
C ASN A 640 -12.00 0.46 4.27
N SER A 641 -12.29 1.43 3.38
CA SER A 641 -12.76 2.77 3.74
C SER A 641 -14.27 2.94 3.62
N ASP A 642 -14.99 1.94 3.10
CA ASP A 642 -16.44 2.04 2.87
C ASP A 642 -17.25 2.17 4.16
N TYR A 643 -16.70 1.66 5.27
CA TYR A 643 -17.34 1.67 6.59
C TYR A 643 -16.43 2.26 7.65
N PRO A 644 -17.01 2.88 8.70
CA PRO A 644 -16.24 3.32 9.84
C PRO A 644 -15.66 2.14 10.62
N LYS A 645 -14.50 2.38 11.24
CA LYS A 645 -13.85 1.47 12.19
C LYS A 645 -14.26 1.88 13.61
N LEU A 646 -14.76 0.94 14.39
CA LEU A 646 -15.14 1.15 15.79
C LEU A 646 -14.09 0.52 16.70
N TYR A 647 -13.74 1.24 17.75
CA TYR A 647 -12.88 0.72 18.81
C TYR A 647 -13.53 0.99 20.14
N PHE A 648 -13.46 0.01 21.03
CA PHE A 648 -13.87 0.10 22.41
C PHE A 648 -12.70 -0.29 23.29
N ASN A 649 -12.46 0.51 24.31
CA ASN A 649 -11.44 0.23 25.32
C ASN A 649 -12.09 0.26 26.70
N TYR A 650 -11.94 -0.80 27.46
CA TYR A 650 -12.30 -0.84 28.89
C TYR A 650 -11.04 -1.04 29.68
N THR A 651 -10.81 -0.17 30.68
CA THR A 651 -9.68 -0.26 31.59
C THR A 651 -10.19 -0.27 33.04
N LYS A 652 -9.73 -1.22 33.82
CA LYS A 652 -10.00 -1.32 35.26
C LYS A 652 -8.71 -1.29 36.06
N GLY A 653 -8.56 -0.28 36.91
CA GLY A 653 -7.55 -0.25 37.97
C GLY A 653 -8.15 -0.71 39.28
N PHE A 654 -7.59 -1.74 39.92
CA PHE A 654 -8.14 -2.32 41.11
C PHE A 654 -7.05 -2.81 42.10
N ASN A 655 -7.44 -3.10 43.32
CA ASN A 655 -6.52 -3.53 44.39
C ASN A 655 -5.34 -2.55 44.57
N SER A 656 -5.62 -1.26 44.44
CA SER A 656 -4.62 -0.24 44.66
C SER A 656 -4.28 -0.12 46.14
N SER A 657 -3.00 0.11 46.47
CA SER A 657 -2.58 0.40 47.84
C SER A 657 -3.16 1.71 48.39
N ILE A 658 -3.66 2.56 47.51
CA ILE A 658 -4.50 3.72 47.81
C ILE A 658 -5.85 3.43 47.18
N SER A 659 -6.81 3.00 47.98
CA SER A 659 -8.11 2.53 47.50
C SER A 659 -8.85 3.56 46.63
N ALA A 660 -8.63 4.84 46.85
CA ALA A 660 -9.16 5.94 46.07
C ALA A 660 -8.63 5.97 44.61
N TYR A 661 -7.53 5.27 44.32
CA TYR A 661 -6.97 5.17 42.98
C TYR A 661 -7.48 3.94 42.18
N ASN A 662 -8.45 3.21 42.75
CA ASN A 662 -9.21 2.26 41.92
C ASN A 662 -10.12 3.03 40.96
N PHE A 663 -10.23 2.55 39.72
CA PHE A 663 -11.03 3.23 38.72
C PHE A 663 -11.53 2.24 37.64
N ASP A 664 -12.61 2.62 37.01
CA ASP A 664 -13.13 1.97 35.82
C ASP A 664 -13.26 3.05 34.72
N TYR A 665 -12.76 2.75 33.55
CA TYR A 665 -12.81 3.63 32.39
C TYR A 665 -13.36 2.90 31.17
N LEU A 666 -14.26 3.54 30.43
CA LEU A 666 -14.76 3.07 29.15
C LEU A 666 -14.53 4.14 28.10
N GLY A 667 -13.85 3.78 27.03
CA GLY A 667 -13.63 4.63 25.86
C GLY A 667 -14.19 4.01 24.60
N ALA A 668 -14.65 4.86 23.69
CA ALA A 668 -15.08 4.50 22.35
C ALA A 668 -14.41 5.41 21.34
N ARG A 669 -14.09 4.86 20.16
CA ARG A 669 -13.49 5.61 19.04
C ARG A 669 -14.15 5.21 17.73
N LEU A 670 -14.50 6.19 16.92
CA LEU A 670 -15.02 6.05 15.57
C LEU A 670 -14.06 6.72 14.59
N GLN A 671 -13.57 5.96 13.61
CA GLN A 671 -12.61 6.47 12.63
C GLN A 671 -12.98 6.00 11.23
N GLN A 672 -12.91 6.92 10.25
CA GLN A 672 -13.05 6.56 8.83
C GLN A 672 -12.27 7.53 7.95
N GLU A 673 -11.81 7.01 6.82
CA GLU A 673 -11.38 7.76 5.67
C GLU A 673 -12.43 7.57 4.57
N ILE A 674 -13.00 8.67 4.08
CA ILE A 674 -14.03 8.66 3.04
C ILE A 674 -13.42 9.23 1.77
N ASN A 675 -13.32 8.38 0.74
CA ASN A 675 -12.89 8.83 -0.59
C ASN A 675 -14.06 9.51 -1.31
N LEU A 676 -14.02 10.84 -1.39
CA LEU A 676 -15.01 11.69 -2.07
C LEU A 676 -14.65 11.87 -3.57
N LYS A 677 -13.86 10.96 -4.12
CA LYS A 677 -13.46 10.93 -5.53
C LYS A 677 -12.70 12.20 -5.93
N THR A 678 -13.22 12.93 -6.91
CA THR A 678 -12.56 14.14 -7.43
C THR A 678 -12.41 15.25 -6.40
N THR A 679 -13.26 15.29 -5.38
CA THR A 679 -13.24 16.34 -4.36
C THR A 679 -12.26 16.06 -3.21
N GLY A 680 -11.64 14.87 -3.19
CA GLY A 680 -10.57 14.54 -2.26
C GLY A 680 -10.94 13.50 -1.20
N LEU A 681 -10.24 13.56 -0.08
CA LEU A 681 -10.37 12.64 1.04
C LEU A 681 -10.89 13.37 2.27
N LEU A 682 -11.98 12.89 2.85
CA LEU A 682 -12.48 13.32 4.15
C LEU A 682 -12.11 12.29 5.20
N ASN A 683 -11.37 12.71 6.20
CA ASN A 683 -10.92 11.88 7.30
C ASN A 683 -11.51 12.36 8.61
N TYR A 684 -12.01 11.46 9.43
CA TYR A 684 -12.42 11.80 10.79
C TYR A 684 -11.98 10.75 11.81
N ASN A 685 -11.77 11.22 13.03
CA ASN A 685 -11.44 10.43 14.20
C ASN A 685 -12.14 11.07 15.41
N ILE A 686 -13.15 10.38 15.94
CA ILE A 686 -14.01 10.84 17.02
C ILE A 686 -13.84 9.90 18.20
N LEU A 687 -13.60 10.44 19.37
CA LEU A 687 -13.39 9.68 20.60
C LEU A 687 -14.32 10.22 21.67
N ALA A 688 -14.83 9.32 22.50
CA ALA A 688 -15.56 9.65 23.71
C ALA A 688 -15.18 8.69 24.82
N GLY A 689 -15.24 9.11 26.05
CA GLY A 689 -14.97 8.24 27.19
C GLY A 689 -15.51 8.79 28.48
N THR A 690 -15.67 7.86 29.42
CA THR A 690 -16.21 8.12 30.76
C THR A 690 -15.44 7.35 31.81
N PHE A 691 -15.30 7.93 32.97
CA PHE A 691 -14.82 7.25 34.16
C PHE A 691 -16.02 6.99 35.12
N PHE A 692 -16.16 5.74 35.51
CA PHE A 692 -17.11 5.35 36.54
C PHE A 692 -16.42 5.51 37.89
N ASP A 693 -17.06 6.11 38.87
CA ASP A 693 -16.50 6.36 40.22
C ASP A 693 -15.17 7.16 40.18
N ASN A 694 -15.27 8.39 39.69
CA ASN A 694 -14.15 9.27 39.35
C ASN A 694 -13.64 10.18 40.49
N LYS A 695 -14.04 9.94 41.75
CA LYS A 695 -13.79 10.88 42.86
C LYS A 695 -12.32 11.14 43.10
N THR A 696 -11.43 10.20 42.82
CA THR A 696 -9.99 10.38 43.05
C THR A 696 -9.20 9.41 42.18
N VAL A 697 -9.08 9.65 40.88
CA VAL A 697 -8.23 8.87 39.97
C VAL A 697 -6.78 9.35 40.08
N SER A 698 -5.80 8.47 39.98
CA SER A 698 -4.40 8.88 39.85
C SER A 698 -4.16 9.60 38.56
N PHE A 699 -3.38 10.71 38.55
CA PHE A 699 -3.09 11.48 37.33
C PHE A 699 -2.48 10.62 36.21
N VAL A 700 -1.74 9.56 36.56
CA VAL A 700 -1.21 8.57 35.60
C VAL A 700 -2.31 7.90 34.77
N ASP A 701 -3.53 7.78 35.31
CA ASP A 701 -4.66 7.12 34.67
C ASP A 701 -5.69 8.08 34.08
N TYR A 702 -5.45 9.39 34.12
CA TYR A 702 -6.26 10.37 33.41
C TYR A 702 -6.27 10.09 31.92
N LYS A 703 -7.32 10.47 31.25
CA LYS A 703 -7.29 10.66 29.81
C LYS A 703 -6.46 11.89 29.50
N HIS A 704 -5.32 11.66 28.86
CA HIS A 704 -4.46 12.71 28.33
C HIS A 704 -4.70 12.86 26.83
N PHE A 705 -4.74 14.12 26.37
CA PHE A 705 -4.91 14.43 24.96
C PHE A 705 -3.54 14.73 24.33
N ASN A 706 -3.40 14.37 23.06
CA ASN A 706 -2.14 14.55 22.35
C ASN A 706 -1.99 15.99 21.88
N GLY A 707 -1.32 16.80 22.64
CA GLY A 707 -0.91 18.15 22.26
C GLY A 707 0.35 18.19 21.39
N ASN A 708 0.69 19.34 20.88
CA ASN A 708 1.92 19.60 20.15
C ASN A 708 2.35 21.07 20.26
N LEU A 709 3.23 21.37 21.22
CA LEU A 709 3.86 22.68 21.38
C LEU A 709 5.22 22.79 20.68
N THR A 710 5.69 21.73 20.04
CA THR A 710 6.91 21.80 19.22
C THR A 710 6.60 22.31 17.82
N HIS A 711 5.34 22.27 17.40
CA HIS A 711 4.83 22.64 16.08
C HIS A 711 5.54 21.87 14.95
N VAL A 712 6.04 20.68 15.26
CA VAL A 712 6.64 19.75 14.30
C VAL A 712 5.92 18.41 14.35
N ASN A 713 5.49 17.90 13.21
CA ASN A 713 4.86 16.59 13.08
C ASN A 713 5.64 15.69 12.10
N THR A 714 6.47 14.82 12.63
CA THR A 714 7.24 13.84 11.84
C THR A 714 6.57 12.48 11.72
N LYS A 715 5.49 12.25 12.49
CA LYS A 715 4.79 10.95 12.54
C LYS A 715 3.61 10.85 11.58
N GLY A 716 3.17 11.97 10.98
CA GLY A 716 1.98 12.01 10.12
C GLY A 716 0.64 11.77 10.84
N ASN A 717 0.61 11.86 12.18
CA ASN A 717 -0.56 11.53 13.01
C ASN A 717 -1.53 12.71 13.20
N TYR A 718 -1.85 13.42 12.14
CA TYR A 718 -2.66 14.66 12.15
C TYR A 718 -4.08 14.49 12.71
N LEU A 719 -4.65 13.28 12.62
CA LEU A 719 -5.99 12.94 13.11
C LEU A 719 -6.02 12.36 14.53
N SER A 720 -4.91 12.35 15.23
CA SER A 720 -4.83 11.85 16.61
C SER A 720 -4.00 12.76 17.51
N SER A 721 -3.73 13.98 17.04
CA SER A 721 -2.93 14.97 17.75
C SER A 721 -3.46 16.37 17.43
N PHE A 722 -3.59 17.19 18.45
CA PHE A 722 -3.81 18.62 18.29
C PHE A 722 -2.55 19.32 17.79
N LYS A 723 -2.71 20.43 17.13
CA LYS A 723 -1.62 21.14 16.49
C LYS A 723 -1.09 22.31 17.32
N ASN A 724 -1.93 22.82 18.25
CA ASN A 724 -1.60 23.97 19.12
C ASN A 724 -2.11 23.80 20.56
N LEU A 725 -2.33 22.57 21.02
CA LEU A 725 -2.74 22.26 22.40
C LEU A 725 -1.51 21.95 23.26
N GLY A 726 -1.48 22.40 24.51
CA GLY A 726 -0.49 21.98 25.49
C GLY A 726 -0.62 20.50 25.86
N TYR A 727 0.48 19.85 26.21
CA TYR A 727 0.54 18.39 26.34
C TYR A 727 -0.34 17.80 27.43
N TYR A 728 -0.67 18.57 28.47
CA TYR A 728 -1.45 18.09 29.62
C TYR A 728 -2.62 19.02 29.99
N ASP A 729 -2.85 20.12 29.27
CA ASP A 729 -3.79 21.18 29.63
C ASP A 729 -5.24 20.72 29.82
N TYR A 730 -5.65 19.71 29.09
CA TYR A 730 -7.02 19.17 29.10
C TYR A 730 -7.12 17.78 29.70
N SER A 731 -6.07 17.29 30.38
CA SER A 731 -6.10 15.97 31.03
C SER A 731 -7.29 15.87 31.97
N THR A 732 -8.09 14.80 31.89
CA THR A 732 -9.33 14.64 32.65
C THR A 732 -9.53 13.22 33.15
N SER A 733 -10.18 13.11 34.31
CA SER A 733 -10.75 11.87 34.85
C SER A 733 -12.28 11.86 34.78
N ASN A 734 -12.87 12.76 34.01
CA ASN A 734 -14.31 12.90 33.81
C ASN A 734 -14.70 12.54 32.39
N ASP A 735 -15.98 12.74 32.06
CA ASP A 735 -16.48 12.55 30.71
C ASP A 735 -15.83 13.48 29.73
N TYR A 736 -15.56 12.95 28.54
CA TYR A 736 -14.97 13.75 27.48
C TYR A 736 -15.48 13.33 26.09
N PHE A 737 -15.37 14.30 25.17
CA PHE A 737 -15.57 14.12 23.74
C PHE A 737 -14.45 14.82 22.98
N GLU A 738 -13.74 14.06 22.10
CA GLU A 738 -12.62 14.52 21.29
C GLU A 738 -12.92 14.25 19.83
N TYR A 739 -12.66 15.21 18.95
CA TYR A 739 -12.84 15.01 17.52
C TYR A 739 -11.73 15.65 16.70
N HIS A 740 -11.38 14.98 15.60
CA HIS A 740 -10.46 15.43 14.58
C HIS A 740 -11.06 15.13 13.23
N ILE A 741 -11.21 16.15 12.38
CA ILE A 741 -11.79 16.06 11.05
C ILE A 741 -10.85 16.82 10.11
N GLU A 742 -10.39 16.20 9.04
CA GLU A 742 -9.61 16.85 8.00
C GLU A 742 -10.12 16.47 6.61
N HIS A 743 -10.20 17.47 5.74
CA HIS A 743 -10.47 17.29 4.32
C HIS A 743 -9.22 17.68 3.51
N ASP A 744 -8.64 16.70 2.84
CA ASP A 744 -7.60 16.90 1.83
C ASP A 744 -8.24 16.99 0.44
N PHE A 745 -8.25 18.17 -0.14
CA PHE A 745 -8.87 18.43 -1.46
C PHE A 745 -8.07 17.87 -2.65
N LYS A 746 -6.90 17.26 -2.43
CA LYS A 746 -6.14 16.58 -3.48
C LYS A 746 -5.99 17.35 -4.79
N GLY A 747 -5.81 18.65 -4.75
CA GLY A 747 -5.72 19.50 -5.93
C GLY A 747 -7.05 19.96 -6.53
N TYR A 748 -8.20 19.50 -6.05
CA TYR A 748 -9.53 19.88 -6.56
C TYR A 748 -9.78 21.39 -6.57
N ILE A 749 -9.28 22.12 -5.56
CA ILE A 749 -9.40 23.58 -5.47
C ILE A 749 -8.18 24.24 -6.15
N LEU A 750 -6.98 23.95 -5.70
CA LEU A 750 -5.76 24.64 -6.14
C LEU A 750 -5.42 24.33 -7.60
N GLY A 751 -5.78 23.17 -8.11
CA GLY A 751 -5.61 22.80 -9.52
C GLY A 751 -6.43 23.65 -10.50
N LYS A 752 -7.47 24.35 -10.02
CA LYS A 752 -8.31 25.24 -10.85
C LYS A 752 -7.83 26.69 -10.86
N ILE A 753 -6.91 27.07 -9.99
CA ILE A 753 -6.40 28.43 -9.89
C ILE A 753 -5.21 28.60 -10.83
N PRO A 754 -5.27 29.49 -11.83
CA PRO A 754 -4.17 29.74 -12.75
C PRO A 754 -2.86 30.04 -12.01
N LEU A 755 -1.74 29.57 -12.51
CA LEU A 755 -0.38 29.59 -11.94
C LEU A 755 -0.21 28.68 -10.72
N ILE A 756 -1.14 28.67 -9.77
CA ILE A 756 -1.09 27.79 -8.59
C ILE A 756 -1.22 26.31 -9.00
N ASN A 757 -2.04 26.03 -10.02
CA ASN A 757 -2.20 24.67 -10.56
C ASN A 757 -0.88 24.01 -11.01
N LYS A 758 0.12 24.79 -11.41
CA LYS A 758 1.45 24.30 -11.79
C LYS A 758 2.26 23.80 -10.61
N LEU A 759 1.92 24.21 -9.40
CA LEU A 759 2.60 23.80 -8.17
C LEU A 759 2.18 22.41 -7.67
N ASN A 760 1.03 21.91 -8.13
CA ASN A 760 0.46 20.60 -7.74
C ASN A 760 0.36 20.41 -6.21
N TYR A 761 -0.02 21.48 -5.48
CA TYR A 761 -0.21 21.46 -4.04
C TYR A 761 -1.62 20.98 -3.68
N ASN A 762 -1.72 20.31 -2.53
CA ASN A 762 -2.99 19.93 -1.94
C ASN A 762 -3.38 20.96 -0.87
N LEU A 763 -4.63 21.43 -0.92
CA LEU A 763 -5.23 22.19 0.16
C LEU A 763 -5.83 21.22 1.18
N ILE A 764 -5.52 21.44 2.45
CA ILE A 764 -6.09 20.69 3.57
C ILE A 764 -6.82 21.67 4.48
N VAL A 765 -8.01 21.31 4.93
CA VAL A 765 -8.75 22.05 5.94
C VAL A 765 -9.10 21.08 7.06
N GLY A 766 -8.85 21.50 8.29
CA GLY A 766 -9.11 20.68 9.48
C GLY A 766 -9.85 21.40 10.58
N LEU A 767 -10.56 20.61 11.35
CA LEU A 767 -11.29 21.00 12.54
C LEU A 767 -11.04 19.96 13.63
N HIS A 768 -10.58 20.43 14.79
CA HIS A 768 -10.28 19.57 15.94
C HIS A 768 -10.85 20.20 17.21
N GLY A 769 -11.22 19.38 18.18
CA GLY A 769 -11.68 19.93 19.44
C GLY A 769 -11.85 18.91 20.56
N ILE A 770 -11.93 19.43 21.77
CA ILE A 770 -12.18 18.71 23.01
C ILE A 770 -13.30 19.42 23.75
N ALA A 771 -14.23 18.62 24.28
CA ALA A 771 -15.13 18.99 25.32
C ALA A 771 -14.93 17.99 26.48
N ALA A 772 -14.46 18.47 27.62
CA ALA A 772 -14.33 17.69 28.85
C ALA A 772 -15.20 18.32 29.93
N GLU A 773 -15.80 17.48 30.76
CA GLU A 773 -16.62 17.95 31.86
C GLU A 773 -15.81 18.89 32.77
N SER A 774 -16.43 19.96 33.22
CA SER A 774 -15.83 20.99 34.04
C SER A 774 -14.71 21.83 33.43
N GLN A 775 -14.46 21.69 32.13
CA GLN A 775 -13.48 22.49 31.39
C GLN A 775 -14.14 23.27 30.23
N THR A 776 -13.63 24.44 29.93
CA THR A 776 -14.09 25.19 28.75
C THR A 776 -13.68 24.45 27.48
N PRO A 777 -14.57 24.21 26.50
CA PRO A 777 -14.22 23.50 25.29
C PRO A 777 -13.07 24.16 24.52
N TYR A 778 -12.12 23.33 24.07
CA TYR A 778 -11.05 23.70 23.16
C TYR A 778 -11.43 23.40 21.73
N ARG A 779 -11.09 24.29 20.81
CA ARG A 779 -11.30 24.11 19.37
C ARG A 779 -10.10 24.65 18.61
N GLU A 780 -9.69 23.96 17.57
CA GLU A 780 -8.70 24.50 16.62
C GLU A 780 -9.11 24.24 15.17
N PHE A 781 -8.80 25.19 14.31
CA PHE A 781 -8.96 25.13 12.88
C PHE A 781 -7.59 25.19 12.23
N ASN A 782 -7.38 24.42 11.18
CA ASN A 782 -6.19 24.56 10.37
C ASN A 782 -6.51 24.66 8.89
N ILE A 783 -5.67 25.43 8.19
CA ILE A 783 -5.59 25.47 6.73
C ILE A 783 -4.16 25.09 6.40
N GLY A 784 -3.98 24.02 5.65
CA GLY A 784 -2.68 23.46 5.33
C GLY A 784 -2.44 23.34 3.84
N LEU A 785 -1.18 23.38 3.48
CA LEU A 785 -0.68 23.02 2.16
C LEU A 785 0.16 21.76 2.30
N ALA A 786 -0.18 20.72 1.55
CA ALA A 786 0.56 19.46 1.47
C ALA A 786 1.06 19.22 0.04
N ASN A 787 1.78 18.12 -0.14
CA ASN A 787 2.51 17.83 -1.37
C ASN A 787 3.52 18.94 -1.71
N LEU A 788 4.09 19.58 -0.68
CA LEU A 788 5.12 20.59 -0.81
C LEU A 788 6.48 19.93 -1.04
N GLY A 789 7.30 20.58 -1.87
CA GLY A 789 8.64 20.09 -2.16
C GLY A 789 9.06 20.40 -3.59
N TRP A 790 10.14 19.76 -4.04
CA TRP A 790 10.73 20.00 -5.35
C TRP A 790 10.62 18.74 -6.22
N LYS A 791 10.12 18.91 -7.44
CA LYS A 791 9.96 17.83 -8.44
C LYS A 791 9.24 16.63 -7.84
N LYS A 792 9.93 15.49 -7.70
CA LYS A 792 9.41 14.24 -7.15
C LYS A 792 9.50 14.13 -5.62
N TYR A 793 10.23 15.05 -4.95
CA TYR A 793 10.43 15.05 -3.49
C TYR A 793 9.38 15.93 -2.82
N ARG A 794 8.14 15.47 -2.77
CA ARG A 794 6.97 16.22 -2.31
C ARG A 794 6.32 15.55 -1.11
N PHE A 795 6.97 15.67 0.03
CA PHE A 795 6.55 15.04 1.29
C PHE A 795 6.38 16.02 2.44
N LEU A 796 6.45 17.32 2.15
CA LEU A 796 6.30 18.33 3.20
C LEU A 796 4.85 18.83 3.27
N ARG A 797 4.44 19.21 4.49
CA ARG A 797 3.18 19.85 4.82
C ARG A 797 3.43 21.03 5.75
N ILE A 798 2.69 22.12 5.56
CA ILE A 798 2.67 23.29 6.42
C ILE A 798 1.20 23.62 6.72
N ASP A 799 0.85 23.74 8.00
CA ASP A 799 -0.46 24.14 8.46
C ASP A 799 -0.40 25.46 9.21
N TYR A 800 -1.27 26.42 8.86
CA TYR A 800 -1.61 27.53 9.73
C TYR A 800 -2.75 27.07 10.62
N VAL A 801 -2.57 27.22 11.92
CA VAL A 801 -3.51 26.76 12.94
C VAL A 801 -4.00 27.94 13.75
N ARG A 802 -5.28 27.96 14.05
CA ARG A 802 -5.89 28.92 14.98
C ARG A 802 -6.72 28.17 16.01
N SER A 803 -6.35 28.32 17.27
CA SER A 803 -7.05 27.72 18.40
C SER A 803 -7.90 28.71 19.16
N TYR A 804 -8.91 28.20 19.85
CA TYR A 804 -9.88 28.99 20.59
C TYR A 804 -10.22 28.33 21.93
N VAL A 805 -10.09 29.12 23.01
CA VAL A 805 -10.47 28.74 24.37
C VAL A 805 -11.13 29.96 25.02
N ASN A 806 -12.34 29.83 25.54
CA ASN A 806 -13.02 30.88 26.30
C ASN A 806 -13.01 32.26 25.61
N GLY A 807 -13.23 32.28 24.30
CA GLY A 807 -13.24 33.54 23.51
C GLY A 807 -11.84 34.09 23.18
N GLN A 808 -10.78 33.57 23.77
CA GLN A 808 -9.42 33.91 23.40
C GLN A 808 -8.95 33.03 22.23
N SER A 809 -8.11 33.60 21.38
CA SER A 809 -7.53 32.84 20.25
C SER A 809 -6.02 32.91 20.25
N ASP A 810 -5.41 31.80 19.90
CA ASP A 810 -3.97 31.69 19.66
C ASP A 810 -3.70 31.14 18.25
N GLN A 811 -2.49 31.31 17.73
CA GLN A 811 -2.14 30.90 16.37
C GLN A 811 -0.75 30.27 16.33
N ALA A 812 -0.60 29.31 15.42
CA ALA A 812 0.66 28.62 15.22
C ALA A 812 0.87 28.24 13.74
N LEU A 813 2.13 28.07 13.36
CA LEU A 813 2.53 27.42 12.12
C LEU A 813 3.12 26.06 12.47
N MET A 814 2.53 25.01 11.93
CA MET A 814 3.02 23.65 12.10
C MET A 814 3.68 23.14 10.83
N PHE A 815 4.85 22.53 10.99
CA PHE A 815 5.60 21.90 9.91
C PHE A 815 5.53 20.38 10.07
N GLY A 816 5.35 19.68 8.98
CA GLY A 816 5.23 18.24 9.07
C GLY A 816 5.57 17.50 7.78
N LEU A 817 5.57 16.17 7.90
CA LEU A 817 5.71 15.25 6.77
C LEU A 817 4.35 14.70 6.38
N ASN A 818 4.15 14.51 5.09
CA ASN A 818 2.95 13.93 4.52
C ASN A 818 3.40 12.85 3.51
N PHE A 819 3.34 11.58 3.94
CA PHE A 819 3.73 10.42 3.14
C PHE A 819 2.52 9.70 2.55
#